data_681d85e5806c60751816dd1184e6746c
#
_entry.id   681d85e5806c60751816dd1184e6746c
#
_cell.length_a   1.000
_cell.length_b   1.000
_cell.length_c   1.000
_cell.angle_alpha   90.00
_cell.angle_beta   90.00
_cell.angle_gamma   90.00
#
_symmetry.space_group_name_H-M   'P 1'
#
loop_
_entity.id
_entity.type
_entity.pdbx_description
1 polymer ?
#
loop_
_entity_poly.entity_id
_entity_poly.type
_entity_poly.pdbx_seq_one_letter_code
_entity_poly.pdbx_strand_id
1 'polypeptide(L)'
;MDAVFGPRTRANRAAALHRRAEATAAAAAAILDEIRPAPADQRRQYELADRLRSAATLLAPGWAGASLETLTTAVPSGEAPPQFVRVGMAAPLDDARFPALVPLLGTGHLAIDGDARDPRVAGLLRAVLLRLLAATPAGCLLVRVIDRTGTGDVSATAGTATGARTDTSTGAGPSTATGASMDTVAGADTGGTDIATGRAAPPGGTFAPFSALADAGLLPPPATDVAGLRTVLTEAEQWVSPGSGRPRRHDRTLLLIVAAWPEATGPADLDRIEALAERGRAAGLHLIVAGWPPAGPYATRAPLPQATPLAMRNAYALLGDPPGGSLAGPGAEPPGGLNSPVFVDDDPPSGLVDDVCRRLAAEIEAGSRLSLADLLPDPAAPLWAMGSTEGVSTTVGDAGGRPVTVGFTELTPHWLVSGRSGADRAAFLSNVLLGLSARYGPDELVLHLADLGDGESFAEFLQTERDRSWVPQVRSAGMAADREYVLNLLDELLAEARRREEAGQCAGGQRFAGLREHQALPRVVCVIDNLPLLFAERDRLANDAVARLDALARSGRAYGVHLVLAGEGDLGIAGGPTTRDSMLGQFPVRVALAGGGPVLEPSNDAAAGLPVGSAVVNTAGGLGGPRGATRGHERMVRFPDPHEAPETIGELRRRLWAARPERSAPPVVFAGWARPSLRNDPHYRAAFAGRARGPVALLGRAVDLSRSTVMVPLGAGAGRNLAVLGPGAEAVALLATAARSVAAHHPPGTGRFVVASLATEAAPVADALAADLAGQHRVERVDLPGLLAAVDAEEPGYLVVFGLDRVTTHERPAGGVTTHERPTGGVTAHERPTGGPAPHGRPIDRPAAHELPADRLRALLRDGPPAGRHLLGWWRTVPPFTAVARAEDDLDKLAAVVAVDVPGAQLAALFGHPVQWRPRPGRAMLWDGPDERGVLLVPFAGPVDDAGPHAGPMTDSGARPEAGAGTTADDGEDG
;
A
#
# COMPACT_ATOMS: atom_id res chain seq x y z
N MET A 1 -45.50 63.62 -21.43
CA MET A 1 -46.22 62.97 -22.56
C MET A 1 -46.88 61.66 -22.12
N ASP A 2 -47.69 61.68 -21.09
CA ASP A 2 -48.29 60.44 -20.49
C ASP A 2 -49.82 60.57 -20.36
N ALA A 3 -50.50 60.87 -21.39
CA ALA A 3 -51.99 60.96 -21.38
C ALA A 3 -52.60 60.69 -22.75
N VAL A 4 -52.33 59.58 -23.44
CA VAL A 4 -53.15 59.24 -24.67
C VAL A 4 -53.29 57.74 -24.86
N PHE A 5 -53.46 56.97 -23.84
CA PHE A 5 -54.04 55.67 -24.05
C PHE A 5 -55.25 55.41 -23.17
N GLY A 6 -56.38 55.52 -23.73
CA GLY A 6 -57.70 55.40 -23.07
C GLY A 6 -57.88 53.97 -22.51
N PRO A 7 -58.82 53.71 -21.55
CA PRO A 7 -59.06 52.45 -20.85
C PRO A 7 -59.33 51.28 -21.75
N ARG A 8 -59.82 51.42 -22.97
CA ARG A 8 -60.05 50.35 -23.97
C ARG A 8 -58.75 49.82 -24.54
N THR A 9 -57.67 50.60 -24.73
CA THR A 9 -56.37 50.18 -25.22
C THR A 9 -55.60 49.43 -24.19
N ARG A 10 -55.74 49.80 -22.90
CA ARG A 10 -55.10 49.03 -21.76
C ARG A 10 -55.78 47.67 -21.60
N ALA A 11 -57.16 47.64 -21.69
CA ALA A 11 -57.90 46.37 -21.62
C ALA A 11 -57.56 45.41 -22.81
N ASN A 12 -57.42 45.95 -24.03
CA ASN A 12 -57.01 45.14 -25.19
C ASN A 12 -55.57 44.62 -25.09
N ARG A 13 -54.68 45.44 -24.52
CA ARG A 13 -53.27 45.01 -24.28
C ARG A 13 -53.19 43.97 -23.19
N ALA A 14 -53.95 44.11 -22.12
CA ALA A 14 -54.03 43.09 -21.05
C ALA A 14 -54.61 41.77 -21.56
N ALA A 15 -55.70 41.83 -22.36
CA ALA A 15 -56.28 40.65 -23.00
C ALA A 15 -55.35 39.97 -24.01
N ALA A 16 -54.50 40.75 -24.74
CA ALA A 16 -53.51 40.20 -25.65
C ALA A 16 -52.36 39.53 -24.88
N LEU A 17 -51.93 40.13 -23.78
CA LEU A 17 -50.90 39.52 -22.91
C LEU A 17 -51.43 38.27 -22.22
N HIS A 18 -52.69 38.28 -21.78
CA HIS A 18 -53.33 37.06 -21.19
C HIS A 18 -53.41 35.91 -22.18
N ARG A 19 -53.88 36.17 -23.43
CA ARG A 19 -53.89 35.14 -24.48
C ARG A 19 -52.51 34.64 -24.84
N ARG A 20 -51.51 35.49 -24.82
CA ARG A 20 -50.12 35.05 -25.07
C ARG A 20 -49.56 34.20 -23.93
N ALA A 21 -49.85 34.56 -22.67
CA ALA A 21 -49.46 33.75 -21.51
C ALA A 21 -50.18 32.38 -21.55
N GLU A 22 -51.48 32.38 -21.85
CA GLU A 22 -52.26 31.15 -22.00
C GLU A 22 -51.72 30.23 -23.14
N ALA A 23 -51.40 30.79 -24.29
CA ALA A 23 -50.78 30.05 -25.38
C ALA A 23 -49.39 29.51 -25.04
N THR A 24 -48.62 30.29 -24.29
CA THR A 24 -47.28 29.85 -23.82
C THR A 24 -47.39 28.75 -22.78
N ALA A 25 -48.36 28.85 -21.86
CA ALA A 25 -48.65 27.79 -20.88
C ALA A 25 -49.13 26.50 -21.54
N ALA A 26 -50.04 26.63 -22.52
CA ALA A 26 -50.50 25.47 -23.29
C ALA A 26 -49.40 24.82 -24.11
N ALA A 27 -48.53 25.59 -24.75
CA ALA A 27 -47.34 25.08 -25.44
C ALA A 27 -46.35 24.39 -24.46
N ALA A 28 -46.13 24.94 -23.31
CA ALA A 28 -45.31 24.33 -22.26
C ALA A 28 -45.93 23.02 -21.74
N ALA A 29 -47.25 23.01 -21.53
CA ALA A 29 -47.94 21.78 -21.13
C ALA A 29 -47.87 20.70 -22.20
N ALA A 30 -48.01 21.03 -23.48
CA ALA A 30 -47.86 20.11 -24.59
C ALA A 30 -46.45 19.51 -24.70
N ILE A 31 -45.40 20.32 -24.48
CA ILE A 31 -43.99 19.88 -24.42
C ILE A 31 -43.78 18.97 -23.22
N LEU A 32 -44.36 19.28 -22.06
CA LEU A 32 -44.29 18.44 -20.86
C LEU A 32 -45.00 17.09 -21.06
N ASP A 33 -46.13 17.07 -21.74
CA ASP A 33 -46.83 15.82 -22.08
C ASP A 33 -46.09 14.97 -23.14
N GLU A 34 -45.38 15.61 -24.08
CA GLU A 34 -44.53 14.93 -25.05
C GLU A 34 -43.27 14.32 -24.41
N ILE A 35 -42.71 14.97 -23.36
CA ILE A 35 -41.57 14.47 -22.59
C ILE A 35 -42.01 13.41 -21.55
N ARG A 36 -43.30 13.27 -21.27
CA ARG A 36 -43.82 12.33 -20.29
C ARG A 36 -43.48 10.88 -20.68
N PRO A 37 -42.77 10.09 -19.85
CA PRO A 37 -42.38 8.75 -20.20
C PRO A 37 -43.62 7.89 -20.48
N ALA A 38 -43.56 7.01 -21.48
CA ALA A 38 -44.63 6.08 -21.76
C ALA A 38 -44.92 5.17 -20.54
N PRO A 39 -46.16 4.68 -20.32
CA PRO A 39 -46.48 3.85 -19.17
C PRO A 39 -45.60 2.63 -18.99
N ALA A 40 -45.08 2.07 -20.09
CA ALA A 40 -44.11 0.98 -20.05
C ALA A 40 -42.75 1.42 -19.51
N ASP A 41 -42.29 2.62 -19.87
CA ASP A 41 -41.02 3.19 -19.40
C ASP A 41 -41.12 3.64 -17.94
N GLN A 42 -42.26 4.15 -17.51
CA GLN A 42 -42.53 4.42 -16.09
C GLN A 42 -42.43 3.17 -15.26
N ARG A 43 -43.04 2.05 -15.71
CA ARG A 43 -42.94 0.77 -15.01
C ARG A 43 -41.51 0.28 -14.90
N ARG A 44 -40.68 0.41 -15.95
CA ARG A 44 -39.27 0.10 -15.92
C ARG A 44 -38.50 0.95 -14.92
N GLN A 45 -38.86 2.25 -14.79
CA GLN A 45 -38.24 3.14 -13.80
C GLN A 45 -38.54 2.70 -12.36
N TYR A 46 -39.78 2.30 -12.06
CA TYR A 46 -40.14 1.75 -10.75
C TYR A 46 -39.37 0.44 -10.46
N GLU A 47 -39.32 -0.48 -11.40
CA GLU A 47 -38.59 -1.75 -11.25
C GLU A 47 -37.08 -1.49 -11.05
N LEU A 48 -36.51 -0.53 -11.77
CA LEU A 48 -35.12 -0.14 -11.63
C LEU A 48 -34.88 0.51 -10.26
N ALA A 49 -35.74 1.42 -9.81
CA ALA A 49 -35.64 2.06 -8.51
C ALA A 49 -35.70 1.04 -7.35
N ASP A 50 -36.56 0.00 -7.46
CA ASP A 50 -36.62 -1.06 -6.46
C ASP A 50 -35.34 -1.91 -6.42
N ARG A 51 -34.76 -2.24 -7.57
CA ARG A 51 -33.46 -2.94 -7.64
C ARG A 51 -32.34 -2.10 -7.08
N LEU A 52 -32.29 -0.80 -7.42
CA LEU A 52 -31.28 0.13 -6.92
C LEU A 52 -31.42 0.34 -5.41
N ARG A 53 -32.65 0.40 -4.88
CA ARG A 53 -32.90 0.47 -3.43
C ARG A 53 -32.39 -0.77 -2.72
N SER A 54 -32.64 -1.95 -3.28
CA SER A 54 -32.14 -3.22 -2.73
C SER A 54 -30.62 -3.29 -2.79
N ALA A 55 -30.00 -2.88 -3.91
CA ALA A 55 -28.55 -2.81 -4.05
C ALA A 55 -27.93 -1.80 -3.09
N ALA A 56 -28.55 -0.62 -2.92
CA ALA A 56 -28.08 0.40 -1.99
C ALA A 56 -28.06 -0.09 -0.54
N THR A 57 -29.04 -0.88 -0.14
CA THR A 57 -29.08 -1.47 1.21
C THR A 57 -27.94 -2.47 1.44
N LEU A 58 -27.50 -3.19 0.40
CA LEU A 58 -26.35 -4.10 0.47
C LEU A 58 -25.03 -3.35 0.48
N LEU A 59 -24.89 -2.29 -0.33
CA LEU A 59 -23.63 -1.53 -0.47
C LEU A 59 -23.38 -0.57 0.70
N ALA A 60 -24.43 -0.04 1.30
CA ALA A 60 -24.39 0.93 2.40
C ALA A 60 -25.41 0.55 3.49
N PRO A 61 -25.13 -0.51 4.27
CA PRO A 61 -26.04 -0.95 5.34
C PRO A 61 -26.02 0.01 6.54
N GLY A 62 -27.08 0.00 7.31
CA GLY A 62 -27.19 0.72 8.59
C GLY A 62 -26.88 2.22 8.47
N TRP A 63 -25.93 2.71 9.25
CA TRP A 63 -25.56 4.14 9.31
C TRP A 63 -25.16 4.72 7.96
N ALA A 64 -24.51 3.94 7.11
CA ALA A 64 -24.01 4.43 5.83
C ALA A 64 -25.12 4.80 4.84
N GLY A 65 -26.29 4.13 4.84
CA GLY A 65 -27.32 4.28 3.80
C GLY A 65 -28.76 4.51 4.28
N ALA A 66 -29.11 4.16 5.53
CA ALA A 66 -30.48 4.31 6.02
C ALA A 66 -30.85 5.81 6.24
N SER A 67 -32.16 6.12 6.37
CA SER A 67 -32.61 7.47 6.72
C SER A 67 -32.16 7.82 8.14
N LEU A 68 -31.56 9.03 8.32
CA LEU A 68 -31.11 9.49 9.65
C LEU A 68 -32.25 9.61 10.67
N GLU A 69 -33.47 9.84 10.21
CA GLU A 69 -34.66 9.89 11.06
C GLU A 69 -35.03 8.54 11.69
N THR A 70 -34.59 7.44 11.06
CA THR A 70 -34.88 6.08 11.53
C THR A 70 -33.73 5.46 12.34
N LEU A 71 -32.58 6.14 12.43
CA LEU A 71 -31.40 5.66 13.12
C LEU A 71 -31.38 6.07 14.59
N THR A 72 -30.90 5.17 15.40
CA THR A 72 -30.65 5.38 16.84
C THR A 72 -29.27 4.83 17.19
N THR A 73 -28.72 5.22 18.32
CA THR A 73 -27.45 4.69 18.84
C THR A 73 -27.45 3.20 19.15
N ALA A 74 -28.63 2.56 19.14
CA ALA A 74 -28.74 1.09 19.25
C ALA A 74 -28.27 0.36 17.96
N VAL A 75 -28.20 1.06 16.82
CA VAL A 75 -27.64 0.50 15.58
C VAL A 75 -26.13 0.40 15.76
N PRO A 76 -25.54 -0.80 15.67
CA PRO A 76 -24.09 -0.97 15.84
C PRO A 76 -23.31 -0.26 14.75
N SER A 77 -22.08 0.15 15.08
CA SER A 77 -21.10 0.58 14.08
C SER A 77 -20.75 -0.58 13.17
N GLY A 78 -20.36 -0.29 11.93
CA GLY A 78 -19.84 -1.32 11.02
C GLY A 78 -18.53 -1.90 11.54
N GLU A 79 -18.17 -3.08 11.06
CA GLU A 79 -16.89 -3.73 11.39
C GLU A 79 -15.70 -3.14 10.63
N ALA A 80 -15.98 -2.34 9.58
CA ALA A 80 -14.99 -1.63 8.78
C ALA A 80 -15.56 -0.29 8.28
N PRO A 81 -14.71 0.68 7.91
CA PRO A 81 -15.16 1.92 7.29
C PRO A 81 -16.02 1.66 6.04
N PRO A 82 -17.17 2.32 5.90
CA PRO A 82 -18.07 2.08 4.78
C PRO A 82 -17.48 2.62 3.48
N GLN A 83 -17.40 1.79 2.45
CA GLN A 83 -16.91 2.21 1.12
C GLN A 83 -17.86 3.14 0.39
N PHE A 84 -19.15 3.05 0.68
CA PHE A 84 -20.19 3.86 0.09
C PHE A 84 -20.98 4.59 1.18
N VAL A 85 -21.34 5.83 0.90
CA VAL A 85 -22.15 6.63 1.82
C VAL A 85 -23.28 7.32 1.06
N ARG A 86 -24.44 7.38 1.67
CA ARG A 86 -25.60 8.08 1.14
C ARG A 86 -25.40 9.59 1.23
N VAL A 87 -25.68 10.29 0.12
CA VAL A 87 -25.70 11.75 0.01
C VAL A 87 -27.11 12.32 -0.17
N GLY A 88 -28.10 11.48 -0.40
CA GLY A 88 -29.49 11.89 -0.61
C GLY A 88 -30.35 10.79 -1.20
N MET A 89 -31.46 11.21 -1.79
CA MET A 89 -32.42 10.35 -2.50
C MET A 89 -32.50 10.77 -3.95
N ALA A 90 -32.22 9.83 -4.86
CA ALA A 90 -32.52 9.99 -6.27
C ALA A 90 -34.00 9.73 -6.52
N ALA A 91 -34.63 10.58 -7.33
CA ALA A 91 -36.05 10.49 -7.65
C ALA A 91 -36.25 10.69 -9.15
N PRO A 92 -36.07 9.65 -9.98
CA PRO A 92 -36.37 9.72 -11.41
C PRO A 92 -37.85 9.98 -11.70
N LEU A 93 -38.74 9.53 -10.81
CA LEU A 93 -40.18 9.82 -10.75
C LEU A 93 -40.56 10.08 -9.29
N ASP A 94 -41.71 10.74 -9.05
CA ASP A 94 -42.12 11.16 -7.71
C ASP A 94 -42.06 10.03 -6.65
N ASP A 95 -42.49 8.81 -7.01
CA ASP A 95 -42.52 7.66 -6.12
C ASP A 95 -41.39 6.65 -6.36
N ALA A 96 -40.69 6.76 -7.50
CA ALA A 96 -39.57 5.87 -7.84
C ALA A 96 -38.26 6.38 -7.21
N ARG A 97 -38.14 6.28 -5.88
CA ARG A 97 -36.99 6.81 -5.12
C ARG A 97 -36.04 5.73 -4.65
N PHE A 98 -34.73 6.03 -4.69
CA PHE A 98 -33.71 5.15 -4.12
C PHE A 98 -32.56 5.96 -3.53
N PRO A 99 -31.81 5.44 -2.54
CA PRO A 99 -30.66 6.14 -1.96
C PRO A 99 -29.59 6.42 -3.00
N ALA A 100 -29.16 7.67 -3.13
CA ALA A 100 -28.01 8.08 -3.92
C ALA A 100 -26.74 7.87 -3.11
N LEU A 101 -25.93 6.92 -3.53
CA LEU A 101 -24.67 6.54 -2.86
C LEU A 101 -23.49 7.08 -3.63
N VAL A 102 -22.47 7.52 -2.89
CA VAL A 102 -21.15 7.89 -3.44
C VAL A 102 -20.08 6.95 -2.89
N PRO A 103 -19.13 6.53 -3.73
CA PRO A 103 -17.95 5.82 -3.28
C PRO A 103 -17.04 6.81 -2.54
N LEU A 104 -16.61 6.48 -1.32
CA LEU A 104 -15.79 7.39 -0.53
C LEU A 104 -14.65 6.64 0.16
N LEU A 105 -14.82 6.11 1.37
CA LEU A 105 -13.70 5.53 2.11
C LEU A 105 -13.14 4.29 1.41
N GLY A 106 -11.86 4.31 1.08
CA GLY A 106 -11.18 3.25 0.33
C GLY A 106 -11.38 3.29 -1.19
N THR A 107 -12.37 4.06 -1.70
CA THR A 107 -12.79 3.98 -3.11
C THR A 107 -12.66 5.28 -3.91
N GLY A 108 -12.84 6.45 -3.28
CA GLY A 108 -12.80 7.72 -4.02
C GLY A 108 -12.85 8.95 -3.13
N HIS A 109 -13.24 10.07 -3.73
CA HIS A 109 -13.41 11.38 -3.10
C HIS A 109 -14.77 11.95 -3.48
N LEU A 110 -15.21 13.03 -2.81
CA LEU A 110 -16.43 13.76 -3.13
C LEU A 110 -16.10 15.24 -3.41
N ALA A 111 -16.52 15.76 -4.53
CA ALA A 111 -16.40 17.18 -4.88
C ALA A 111 -17.80 17.79 -5.02
N ILE A 112 -18.06 18.93 -4.37
CA ILE A 112 -19.35 19.64 -4.40
C ILE A 112 -19.09 21.02 -5.00
N ASP A 113 -19.87 21.46 -6.00
CA ASP A 113 -19.71 22.76 -6.64
C ASP A 113 -20.16 23.96 -5.77
N GLY A 114 -20.99 23.71 -4.74
CA GLY A 114 -21.35 24.69 -3.69
C GLY A 114 -20.52 24.53 -2.41
N ASP A 115 -20.33 25.58 -1.65
CA ASP A 115 -19.65 25.55 -0.34
C ASP A 115 -20.66 25.56 0.84
N ALA A 116 -20.17 25.41 2.07
CA ALA A 116 -20.99 25.33 3.28
C ALA A 116 -21.69 26.66 3.68
N ARG A 117 -21.55 27.74 2.92
CA ARG A 117 -22.39 28.93 3.04
C ARG A 117 -23.81 28.66 2.52
N ASP A 118 -23.97 27.66 1.62
CA ASP A 118 -25.29 27.12 1.29
C ASP A 118 -25.74 26.17 2.43
N PRO A 119 -26.88 26.46 3.12
CA PRO A 119 -27.34 25.61 4.23
C PRO A 119 -27.54 24.14 3.86
N ARG A 120 -27.90 23.87 2.60
CA ARG A 120 -28.07 22.47 2.11
C ARG A 120 -26.73 21.73 2.04
N VAL A 121 -25.67 22.43 1.59
CA VAL A 121 -24.31 21.85 1.58
C VAL A 121 -23.82 21.66 3.01
N ALA A 122 -24.04 22.64 3.90
CA ALA A 122 -23.68 22.50 5.31
C ALA A 122 -24.39 21.31 5.99
N GLY A 123 -25.70 21.16 5.74
CA GLY A 123 -26.50 20.03 6.24
C GLY A 123 -26.00 18.70 5.70
N LEU A 124 -25.77 18.63 4.38
CA LEU A 124 -25.21 17.44 3.73
C LEU A 124 -23.85 17.05 4.32
N LEU A 125 -22.93 17.99 4.53
CA LEU A 125 -21.61 17.73 5.11
C LEU A 125 -21.73 17.15 6.53
N ARG A 126 -22.64 17.70 7.34
CA ARG A 126 -22.94 17.17 8.69
C ARG A 126 -23.54 15.76 8.63
N ALA A 127 -24.50 15.55 7.72
CA ALA A 127 -25.13 14.25 7.54
C ALA A 127 -24.12 13.16 7.11
N VAL A 128 -23.27 13.47 6.14
CA VAL A 128 -22.23 12.55 5.66
C VAL A 128 -21.21 12.28 6.76
N LEU A 129 -20.74 13.30 7.48
CA LEU A 129 -19.81 13.13 8.58
C LEU A 129 -20.39 12.27 9.70
N LEU A 130 -21.65 12.52 10.11
CA LEU A 130 -22.33 11.70 11.12
C LEU A 130 -22.42 10.24 10.69
N ARG A 131 -22.81 9.97 9.44
CA ARG A 131 -22.88 8.62 8.88
C ARG A 131 -21.53 7.90 8.95
N LEU A 132 -20.47 8.58 8.50
CA LEU A 132 -19.13 8.01 8.47
C LEU A 132 -18.60 7.73 9.88
N LEU A 133 -18.75 8.66 10.81
CA LEU A 133 -18.33 8.49 12.20
C LEU A 133 -19.11 7.37 12.91
N ALA A 134 -20.44 7.32 12.71
CA ALA A 134 -21.28 6.31 13.34
C ALA A 134 -21.13 4.92 12.72
N ALA A 135 -20.83 4.83 11.41
CA ALA A 135 -20.61 3.56 10.71
C ALA A 135 -19.21 2.98 10.91
N THR A 136 -18.24 3.81 11.28
CA THR A 136 -16.83 3.39 11.43
C THR A 136 -16.54 3.05 12.90
N PRO A 137 -15.74 2.01 13.19
CA PRO A 137 -15.29 1.75 14.55
C PRO A 137 -14.61 2.97 15.19
N ALA A 138 -14.80 3.16 16.50
CA ALA A 138 -14.26 4.31 17.21
C ALA A 138 -12.72 4.40 17.05
N GLY A 139 -12.20 5.56 16.71
CA GLY A 139 -10.76 5.78 16.50
C GLY A 139 -10.21 5.39 15.13
N CYS A 140 -10.99 4.73 14.26
CA CYS A 140 -10.53 4.35 12.92
C CYS A 140 -10.69 5.46 11.87
N LEU A 141 -11.53 6.45 12.10
CA LEU A 141 -11.72 7.60 11.23
C LEU A 141 -11.19 8.87 11.90
N LEU A 142 -10.12 9.44 11.37
CA LEU A 142 -9.60 10.74 11.76
C LEU A 142 -10.13 11.79 10.79
N VAL A 143 -10.58 12.91 11.30
CA VAL A 143 -11.16 13.98 10.47
C VAL A 143 -10.37 15.27 10.64
N ARG A 144 -10.08 15.93 9.54
CA ARG A 144 -9.52 17.28 9.50
C ARG A 144 -10.44 18.18 8.70
N VAL A 145 -10.68 19.36 9.20
CA VAL A 145 -11.65 20.27 8.60
C VAL A 145 -11.04 21.62 8.31
N ILE A 146 -11.35 22.15 7.14
CA ILE A 146 -11.08 23.53 6.74
C ILE A 146 -12.45 24.18 6.57
N ASP A 147 -12.76 25.14 7.45
CA ASP A 147 -14.08 25.79 7.47
C ASP A 147 -14.00 27.25 7.95
N ARG A 148 -14.23 28.17 7.05
CA ARG A 148 -14.27 29.59 7.36
C ARG A 148 -15.65 30.09 7.79
N THR A 149 -16.70 29.32 7.74
CA THR A 149 -18.08 29.80 8.03
C THR A 149 -18.27 30.29 9.46
N GLY A 150 -17.40 29.86 10.41
CA GLY A 150 -17.47 30.24 11.82
C GLY A 150 -16.87 31.61 12.18
N THR A 151 -16.13 32.25 11.29
CA THR A 151 -15.60 33.58 11.49
C THR A 151 -16.64 34.58 11.03
N GLY A 152 -17.44 35.14 11.95
CA GLY A 152 -18.44 36.15 11.63
C GLY A 152 -17.83 37.28 10.83
N ASP A 153 -18.42 37.57 9.69
CA ASP A 153 -18.03 38.63 8.78
C ASP A 153 -18.30 40.00 9.44
N VAL A 154 -17.33 40.54 10.18
CA VAL A 154 -17.37 41.91 10.75
C VAL A 154 -16.97 42.96 9.71
N SER A 155 -16.77 42.56 8.42
CA SER A 155 -16.12 43.46 7.43
C SER A 155 -16.89 43.69 6.14
N ALA A 156 -18.21 43.57 6.11
CA ALA A 156 -18.98 43.84 4.87
C ALA A 156 -20.11 44.93 4.99
N THR A 157 -20.00 45.93 5.92
CA THR A 157 -20.86 47.11 5.90
C THR A 157 -20.07 48.37 6.25
N ALA A 158 -19.02 48.68 5.51
CA ALA A 158 -18.39 49.99 5.52
C ALA A 158 -17.98 50.38 4.10
N GLY A 159 -18.94 50.83 3.32
CA GLY A 159 -18.69 51.28 1.96
C GLY A 159 -19.84 52.16 1.44
N THR A 160 -19.66 53.48 1.56
CA THR A 160 -20.37 54.57 0.90
C THR A 160 -21.64 55.15 1.53
N ALA A 161 -21.43 56.14 2.39
CA ALA A 161 -22.26 57.35 2.41
C ALA A 161 -21.36 58.51 2.83
N THR A 162 -21.04 59.32 1.88
CA THR A 162 -20.36 60.62 2.00
C THR A 162 -21.31 61.67 2.55
N GLY A 163 -20.92 62.44 3.59
CA GLY A 163 -21.27 63.86 3.73
C GLY A 163 -22.28 64.20 4.78
N ALA A 164 -21.84 64.87 5.76
CA ALA A 164 -22.15 66.12 6.34
C ALA A 164 -22.16 66.15 7.88
N ARG A 165 -21.35 67.11 8.36
CA ARG A 165 -21.20 67.54 9.76
C ARG A 165 -22.48 67.94 10.43
N THR A 166 -22.64 67.79 11.73
CA THR A 166 -22.60 68.88 12.72
C THR A 166 -22.91 68.40 14.14
N ASP A 167 -22.14 68.90 15.03
CA ASP A 167 -22.08 69.06 16.48
C ASP A 167 -23.26 68.76 17.38
N THR A 168 -22.91 68.46 18.58
CA THR A 168 -23.28 68.91 19.94
C THR A 168 -24.05 67.95 20.85
N SER A 169 -23.27 67.44 21.82
CA SER A 169 -23.39 67.57 23.28
C SER A 169 -24.51 66.87 24.08
N THR A 170 -24.00 66.27 25.11
CA THR A 170 -24.49 66.13 26.49
C THR A 170 -25.63 65.20 26.85
N GLY A 171 -25.35 64.21 27.72
CA GLY A 171 -26.08 64.17 28.98
C GLY A 171 -26.62 62.83 29.46
N ALA A 172 -25.89 62.24 30.36
CA ALA A 172 -26.38 61.60 31.60
C ALA A 172 -27.45 60.49 31.59
N GLY A 173 -27.13 59.32 31.89
CA GLY A 173 -27.38 58.28 32.89
C GLY A 173 -28.80 58.17 33.55
N PRO A 174 -28.91 57.22 34.49
CA PRO A 174 -29.44 55.88 34.27
C PRO A 174 -30.77 55.65 35.03
N SER A 175 -31.50 54.55 34.77
CA SER A 175 -32.30 53.86 35.82
C SER A 175 -33.12 52.69 35.28
N THR A 176 -32.85 51.59 35.80
CA THR A 176 -33.61 50.59 36.60
C THR A 176 -35.07 50.26 36.25
N ALA A 177 -35.28 49.03 36.21
CA ALA A 177 -36.30 48.22 36.93
C ALA A 177 -37.50 47.66 36.17
N THR A 178 -37.54 46.36 36.22
CA THR A 178 -38.63 45.48 36.71
C THR A 178 -39.98 45.42 35.97
N GLY A 179 -40.36 44.20 35.75
CA GLY A 179 -41.74 43.81 35.99
C GLY A 179 -42.40 42.96 34.87
N ALA A 180 -42.34 41.67 34.99
CA ALA A 180 -43.44 40.78 35.33
C ALA A 180 -44.62 40.64 34.32
N SER A 181 -44.70 39.41 33.76
CA SER A 181 -45.87 38.55 33.87
C SER A 181 -47.08 38.70 32.93
N MET A 182 -47.47 37.58 32.51
CA MET A 182 -48.80 36.95 32.37
C MET A 182 -49.41 36.91 30.94
N ASP A 183 -49.50 35.66 30.53
CA ASP A 183 -50.70 34.88 30.11
C ASP A 183 -51.69 35.46 29.08
N THR A 184 -51.97 34.82 28.03
CA THR A 184 -53.05 33.80 27.88
C THR A 184 -53.44 33.56 26.42
N VAL A 185 -53.55 32.25 26.11
CA VAL A 185 -54.59 31.52 25.37
C VAL A 185 -54.98 31.83 23.91
N ALA A 186 -54.72 30.80 23.12
CA ALA A 186 -55.56 30.14 22.09
C ALA A 186 -56.25 30.95 20.98
N GLY A 187 -56.01 30.52 19.78
CA GLY A 187 -56.85 30.71 18.60
C GLY A 187 -56.31 29.94 17.39
N ALA A 188 -56.99 28.92 17.06
CA ALA A 188 -56.75 28.09 15.87
C ALA A 188 -56.99 28.82 14.56
N ASP A 189 -56.29 28.44 13.56
CA ASP A 189 -56.77 28.03 12.20
C ASP A 189 -56.22 28.79 11.01
N THR A 190 -55.96 28.01 10.05
CA THR A 190 -55.82 28.21 8.60
C THR A 190 -54.43 28.48 7.99
N GLY A 191 -54.00 27.42 7.34
CA GLY A 191 -53.24 27.26 6.12
C GLY A 191 -52.58 28.46 5.43
N GLY A 192 -51.28 28.50 5.52
CA GLY A 192 -50.45 29.33 4.67
C GLY A 192 -49.14 28.61 4.46
N THR A 193 -48.87 28.18 3.23
CA THR A 193 -47.59 27.66 2.79
C THR A 193 -46.54 28.75 2.92
N ASP A 194 -45.80 28.76 4.02
CA ASP A 194 -44.61 29.59 4.22
C ASP A 194 -43.42 28.92 3.58
N ILE A 195 -42.92 29.55 2.53
CA ILE A 195 -41.61 29.34 1.95
C ILE A 195 -40.57 29.49 3.06
N ALA A 196 -39.86 28.43 3.36
CA ALA A 196 -38.83 28.37 4.39
C ALA A 196 -37.79 29.50 4.18
N THR A 197 -37.82 30.47 5.04
CA THR A 197 -36.74 31.45 5.22
C THR A 197 -35.52 30.74 5.78
N GLY A 198 -34.40 30.85 5.04
CA GLY A 198 -33.11 30.21 5.36
C GLY A 198 -32.70 30.47 6.81
N ARG A 199 -32.53 29.39 7.54
CA ARG A 199 -31.97 29.38 8.89
C ARG A 199 -30.49 29.72 8.77
N ALA A 200 -30.05 30.87 9.31
CA ALA A 200 -28.65 31.25 9.35
C ALA A 200 -27.81 30.16 10.04
N ALA A 201 -26.59 29.92 9.56
CA ALA A 201 -25.65 28.97 10.16
C ALA A 201 -25.48 29.30 11.67
N PRO A 202 -25.39 28.26 12.52
CA PRO A 202 -25.23 28.49 13.94
C PRO A 202 -23.90 29.22 14.24
N PRO A 203 -23.85 30.10 15.24
CA PRO A 203 -22.63 30.76 15.66
C PRO A 203 -21.64 29.65 16.13
N GLY A 204 -20.55 29.45 15.37
CA GLY A 204 -19.54 28.40 15.70
C GLY A 204 -19.04 27.57 14.52
N GLY A 205 -19.53 27.82 13.29
CA GLY A 205 -19.12 27.10 12.07
C GLY A 205 -19.95 25.84 11.77
N THR A 206 -19.72 25.27 10.59
CA THR A 206 -20.50 24.14 10.04
C THR A 206 -20.50 22.92 10.97
N PHE A 207 -19.38 22.64 11.64
CA PHE A 207 -19.18 21.43 12.44
C PHE A 207 -19.25 21.67 13.97
N ALA A 208 -19.76 22.81 14.42
CA ALA A 208 -19.98 23.09 15.83
C ALA A 208 -20.72 21.97 16.60
N PRO A 209 -21.73 21.29 16.02
CA PRO A 209 -22.39 20.16 16.71
C PRO A 209 -21.49 18.98 17.05
N PHE A 210 -20.34 18.86 16.40
CA PHE A 210 -19.38 17.76 16.63
C PHE A 210 -18.22 18.16 17.58
N SER A 211 -18.28 19.32 18.22
CA SER A 211 -17.19 19.85 19.06
C SER A 211 -16.79 18.93 20.23
N ALA A 212 -17.72 18.11 20.73
CA ALA A 212 -17.42 17.11 21.76
C ALA A 212 -16.37 16.04 21.33
N LEU A 213 -16.09 15.90 20.04
CA LEU A 213 -15.06 14.98 19.52
C LEU A 213 -13.65 15.60 19.48
N ALA A 214 -13.52 16.88 19.77
CA ALA A 214 -12.23 17.58 19.78
C ALA A 214 -11.32 17.04 20.90
N ASP A 215 -11.85 16.87 22.09
CA ASP A 215 -11.12 16.34 23.26
C ASP A 215 -10.74 14.88 23.07
N ALA A 216 -11.52 14.12 22.29
CA ALA A 216 -11.23 12.76 21.92
C ALA A 216 -10.20 12.64 20.75
N GLY A 217 -9.71 13.77 20.21
CA GLY A 217 -8.71 13.78 19.13
C GLY A 217 -9.22 13.36 17.75
N LEU A 218 -10.51 13.05 17.59
CA LEU A 218 -11.10 12.62 16.32
C LEU A 218 -11.36 13.77 15.36
N LEU A 219 -11.83 14.90 15.87
CA LEU A 219 -12.19 16.08 15.11
C LEU A 219 -11.62 17.33 15.80
N PRO A 220 -10.34 17.69 15.57
CA PRO A 220 -9.78 18.94 16.07
C PRO A 220 -10.56 20.16 15.56
N PRO A 221 -10.46 21.33 16.23
CA PRO A 221 -11.08 22.56 15.75
C PRO A 221 -10.76 22.83 14.28
N PRO A 222 -11.75 23.26 13.47
CA PRO A 222 -11.56 23.55 12.05
C PRO A 222 -10.49 24.62 11.80
N ALA A 223 -9.69 24.46 10.76
CA ALA A 223 -8.79 25.50 10.27
C ALA A 223 -9.61 26.57 9.54
N THR A 224 -9.49 27.83 9.98
CA THR A 224 -10.31 28.95 9.49
C THR A 224 -9.55 29.91 8.58
N ASP A 225 -8.22 29.84 8.56
CA ASP A 225 -7.32 30.71 7.80
C ASP A 225 -6.35 29.91 6.91
N VAL A 226 -5.58 30.62 6.09
CA VAL A 226 -4.60 30.00 5.16
C VAL A 226 -3.44 29.32 5.89
N ALA A 227 -3.05 29.80 7.06
CA ALA A 227 -1.99 29.17 7.83
C ALA A 227 -2.45 27.80 8.37
N GLY A 228 -3.66 27.73 8.89
CA GLY A 228 -4.32 26.50 9.29
C GLY A 228 -4.55 25.55 8.11
N LEU A 229 -5.01 26.06 6.95
CA LEU A 229 -5.11 25.28 5.71
C LEU A 229 -3.78 24.60 5.38
N ARG A 230 -2.67 25.36 5.35
CA ARG A 230 -1.35 24.82 5.01
C ARG A 230 -0.83 23.81 6.03
N THR A 231 -1.16 24.00 7.30
CA THR A 231 -0.84 23.04 8.36
C THR A 231 -1.55 21.71 8.12
N VAL A 232 -2.86 21.75 7.85
CA VAL A 232 -3.67 20.57 7.55
C VAL A 232 -3.19 19.88 6.27
N LEU A 233 -2.86 20.63 5.21
CA LEU A 233 -2.31 20.04 3.98
C LEU A 233 -0.95 19.37 4.23
N THR A 234 -0.09 19.96 5.06
CA THR A 234 1.20 19.36 5.40
C THR A 234 1.02 18.06 6.19
N GLU A 235 0.06 18.02 7.13
CA GLU A 235 -0.31 16.77 7.84
C GLU A 235 -0.81 15.69 6.86
N ALA A 236 -1.68 16.08 5.92
CA ALA A 236 -2.20 15.17 4.90
C ALA A 236 -1.10 14.66 3.94
N GLU A 237 -0.14 15.51 3.56
CA GLU A 237 1.02 15.12 2.76
C GLU A 237 1.95 14.18 3.51
N GLN A 238 2.18 14.42 4.79
CA GLN A 238 2.92 13.50 5.67
C GLN A 238 2.20 12.15 5.78
N TRP A 239 0.86 12.17 5.82
CA TRP A 239 0.05 10.95 5.81
C TRP A 239 0.24 10.14 4.54
N VAL A 240 0.31 10.77 3.38
CA VAL A 240 0.46 10.13 2.05
C VAL A 240 1.91 9.74 1.75
N SER A 241 2.91 10.39 2.36
CA SER A 241 4.32 10.17 2.03
C SER A 241 4.85 8.86 2.63
N PRO A 242 5.41 7.95 1.83
CA PRO A 242 6.08 6.77 2.35
C PRO A 242 7.35 7.19 3.10
N GLY A 243 7.58 6.65 4.28
CA GLY A 243 8.83 6.84 5.02
C GLY A 243 8.86 8.00 6.02
N SER A 244 7.73 8.60 6.38
CA SER A 244 7.66 9.68 7.38
C SER A 244 8.02 9.25 8.82
N GLY A 245 8.39 7.99 9.04
CA GLY A 245 8.78 7.46 10.36
C GLY A 245 7.62 7.33 11.37
N ARG A 246 6.41 7.65 10.95
CA ARG A 246 5.19 7.32 11.70
C ARG A 246 4.62 6.03 11.13
N PRO A 247 4.41 4.99 11.93
CA PRO A 247 3.74 3.79 11.47
C PRO A 247 2.37 4.18 10.93
N ARG A 248 2.12 3.88 9.64
CA ARG A 248 0.78 4.02 9.07
C ARG A 248 -0.08 2.95 9.71
N ARG A 249 -1.14 3.38 10.35
CA ARG A 249 -2.16 2.45 10.82
C ARG A 249 -3.08 2.17 9.65
N HIS A 250 -3.00 0.99 9.06
CA HIS A 250 -3.82 0.57 7.92
C HIS A 250 -5.32 0.55 8.22
N ASP A 251 -5.71 0.56 9.47
CA ASP A 251 -7.09 0.64 9.93
C ASP A 251 -7.59 2.07 10.13
N ARG A 252 -6.70 3.06 10.12
CA ARG A 252 -7.08 4.45 10.23
C ARG A 252 -7.17 5.09 8.85
N THR A 253 -8.31 5.69 8.64
CA THR A 253 -8.60 6.51 7.45
C THR A 253 -8.55 7.97 7.85
N LEU A 254 -7.83 8.79 7.10
CA LEU A 254 -7.86 10.24 7.24
C LEU A 254 -8.88 10.83 6.28
N LEU A 255 -9.87 11.53 6.80
CA LEU A 255 -10.85 12.26 6.03
C LEU A 255 -10.56 13.77 6.12
N LEU A 256 -10.21 14.38 5.01
CA LEU A 256 -10.04 15.82 4.89
C LEU A 256 -11.30 16.44 4.30
N ILE A 257 -11.94 17.33 5.05
CA ILE A 257 -13.15 18.06 4.62
C ILE A 257 -12.79 19.53 4.42
N VAL A 258 -12.99 20.02 3.22
CA VAL A 258 -12.99 21.46 2.91
C VAL A 258 -14.44 21.89 2.78
N ALA A 259 -14.94 22.60 3.80
CA ALA A 259 -16.32 23.08 3.83
C ALA A 259 -16.46 24.48 3.23
N ALA A 260 -15.51 25.36 3.53
CA ALA A 260 -15.42 26.70 2.94
C ALA A 260 -13.97 27.15 2.88
N TRP A 261 -13.56 27.69 1.74
CA TRP A 261 -12.20 28.12 1.49
C TRP A 261 -11.82 29.42 2.26
N PRO A 262 -10.60 29.49 2.82
CA PRO A 262 -10.03 30.75 3.29
C PRO A 262 -9.79 31.75 2.14
N GLU A 263 -9.96 33.04 2.37
CA GLU A 263 -9.89 34.09 1.33
C GLU A 263 -8.59 34.15 0.55
N ALA A 264 -7.48 33.92 1.20
CA ALA A 264 -6.15 34.00 0.59
C ALA A 264 -5.62 32.65 0.07
N THR A 265 -6.49 31.65 -0.18
CA THR A 265 -6.11 30.39 -0.80
C THR A 265 -5.54 30.62 -2.20
N GLY A 266 -4.30 30.20 -2.42
CA GLY A 266 -3.56 30.40 -3.68
C GLY A 266 -3.59 29.18 -4.61
N PRO A 267 -3.12 29.34 -5.87
CA PRO A 267 -3.07 28.23 -6.82
C PRO A 267 -2.20 27.07 -6.32
N ALA A 268 -1.11 27.34 -5.64
CA ALA A 268 -0.24 26.31 -5.07
C ALA A 268 -0.92 25.47 -3.98
N ASP A 269 -1.82 26.06 -3.19
CA ASP A 269 -2.59 25.33 -2.18
C ASP A 269 -3.61 24.40 -2.86
N LEU A 270 -4.20 24.84 -4.00
CA LEU A 270 -5.13 24.02 -4.80
C LEU A 270 -4.40 22.88 -5.52
N ASP A 271 -3.19 23.10 -6.04
CA ASP A 271 -2.36 22.06 -6.65
C ASP A 271 -2.01 20.96 -5.64
N ARG A 272 -1.79 21.31 -4.37
CA ARG A 272 -1.59 20.36 -3.27
C ARG A 272 -2.81 19.48 -3.03
N ILE A 273 -4.02 20.07 -3.05
CA ILE A 273 -5.27 19.31 -2.93
C ILE A 273 -5.45 18.34 -4.09
N GLU A 274 -5.18 18.75 -5.33
CA GLU A 274 -5.23 17.87 -6.50
C GLU A 274 -4.23 16.71 -6.37
N ALA A 275 -3.00 16.98 -5.96
CA ALA A 275 -1.98 15.97 -5.73
C ALA A 275 -2.34 14.99 -4.60
N LEU A 276 -3.01 15.48 -3.54
CA LEU A 276 -3.56 14.64 -2.46
C LEU A 276 -4.72 13.78 -2.96
N ALA A 277 -5.58 14.30 -3.84
CA ALA A 277 -6.65 13.53 -4.45
C ALA A 277 -6.12 12.38 -5.33
N GLU A 278 -5.05 12.62 -6.10
CA GLU A 278 -4.45 11.58 -6.94
C GLU A 278 -3.82 10.44 -6.14
N ARG A 279 -3.11 10.76 -5.05
CA ARG A 279 -2.30 9.80 -4.29
C ARG A 279 -2.95 9.30 -3.01
N GLY A 280 -3.92 10.06 -2.48
CA GLY A 280 -4.48 9.86 -1.15
C GLY A 280 -5.20 8.54 -0.96
N ARG A 281 -5.96 8.10 -1.98
CA ARG A 281 -6.76 6.87 -1.90
C ARG A 281 -5.92 5.64 -1.51
N ALA A 282 -4.78 5.45 -2.15
CA ALA A 282 -3.88 4.35 -1.86
C ALA A 282 -3.28 4.41 -0.44
N ALA A 283 -3.28 5.60 0.17
CA ALA A 283 -2.75 5.84 1.51
C ALA A 283 -3.85 5.95 2.58
N GLY A 284 -5.11 5.62 2.25
CA GLY A 284 -6.23 5.76 3.18
C GLY A 284 -6.59 7.23 3.49
N LEU A 285 -6.23 8.18 2.63
CA LEU A 285 -6.67 9.57 2.70
C LEU A 285 -7.82 9.79 1.73
N HIS A 286 -8.93 10.33 2.23
CA HIS A 286 -10.11 10.70 1.43
C HIS A 286 -10.47 12.16 1.61
N LEU A 287 -11.01 12.75 0.56
CA LEU A 287 -11.37 14.17 0.54
C LEU A 287 -12.87 14.35 0.29
N ILE A 288 -13.45 15.29 1.03
CA ILE A 288 -14.74 15.90 0.68
C ILE A 288 -14.45 17.39 0.48
N VAL A 289 -14.57 17.88 -0.75
CA VAL A 289 -14.22 19.26 -1.10
C VAL A 289 -15.45 20.00 -1.60
N ALA A 290 -15.98 20.89 -0.77
CA ALA A 290 -17.07 21.79 -1.13
C ALA A 290 -16.51 23.07 -1.77
N GLY A 291 -17.26 23.65 -2.71
CA GLY A 291 -16.83 24.79 -3.52
C GLY A 291 -15.70 24.43 -4.49
N TRP A 292 -15.74 23.27 -5.15
CA TRP A 292 -14.77 22.91 -6.17
C TRP A 292 -15.39 22.92 -7.58
N PRO A 293 -14.77 23.57 -8.57
CA PRO A 293 -13.59 24.45 -8.43
C PRO A 293 -13.92 25.74 -7.68
N PRO A 294 -12.95 26.36 -6.97
CA PRO A 294 -13.19 27.60 -6.26
C PRO A 294 -13.64 28.72 -7.20
N ALA A 295 -14.51 29.61 -6.71
CA ALA A 295 -15.01 30.74 -7.47
C ALA A 295 -13.89 31.72 -7.88
N GLY A 296 -14.12 32.51 -8.94
CA GLY A 296 -13.17 33.52 -9.42
C GLY A 296 -12.18 33.02 -10.45
N PRO A 297 -10.88 33.39 -10.38
CA PRO A 297 -9.89 33.05 -11.41
C PRO A 297 -9.62 31.55 -11.51
N TYR A 298 -10.07 30.75 -10.56
CA TYR A 298 -9.88 29.29 -10.52
C TYR A 298 -11.10 28.50 -11.01
N ALA A 299 -12.16 29.15 -11.42
CA ALA A 299 -13.40 28.50 -11.88
C ALA A 299 -13.24 27.58 -13.12
N THR A 300 -12.13 27.71 -13.85
CA THR A 300 -11.78 26.88 -15.02
C THR A 300 -10.91 25.67 -14.69
N ARG A 301 -10.64 25.40 -13.40
CA ARG A 301 -9.86 24.20 -13.02
C ARG A 301 -10.59 22.93 -13.41
N ALA A 302 -9.79 21.90 -13.68
CA ALA A 302 -10.28 20.56 -13.97
C ALA A 302 -11.09 19.99 -12.78
N PRO A 303 -11.98 19.02 -13.02
CA PRO A 303 -12.59 18.23 -11.95
C PRO A 303 -11.54 17.64 -11.02
N LEU A 304 -11.86 17.54 -9.72
CA LEU A 304 -10.94 16.96 -8.74
C LEU A 304 -10.65 15.48 -9.09
N PRO A 305 -9.38 15.06 -9.17
CA PRO A 305 -9.04 13.69 -9.53
C PRO A 305 -9.71 12.65 -8.61
N GLN A 306 -10.16 11.55 -9.18
CA GLN A 306 -10.79 10.43 -8.47
C GLN A 306 -12.01 10.81 -7.59
N ALA A 307 -12.59 11.98 -7.81
CA ALA A 307 -13.74 12.46 -7.07
C ALA A 307 -15.05 12.28 -7.84
N THR A 308 -16.10 11.91 -7.12
CA THR A 308 -17.47 11.97 -7.65
C THR A 308 -17.96 13.41 -7.53
N PRO A 309 -18.30 14.10 -8.64
CA PRO A 309 -18.84 15.44 -8.59
C PRO A 309 -20.31 15.43 -8.14
N LEU A 310 -20.67 16.35 -7.28
CA LEU A 310 -22.04 16.66 -6.88
C LEU A 310 -22.34 18.10 -7.22
N ALA A 311 -23.16 18.31 -8.24
CA ALA A 311 -23.50 19.63 -8.74
C ALA A 311 -24.84 20.10 -8.17
N MET A 312 -24.79 21.14 -7.31
CA MET A 312 -25.97 21.73 -6.67
C MET A 312 -26.82 22.55 -7.66
N ARG A 313 -28.11 22.39 -7.59
CA ARG A 313 -29.12 23.15 -8.34
C ARG A 313 -30.12 23.73 -7.35
N ASN A 314 -31.03 24.60 -7.83
CA ASN A 314 -31.97 25.30 -6.93
C ASN A 314 -32.81 24.35 -6.04
N ALA A 315 -33.32 23.25 -6.61
CA ALA A 315 -34.22 22.34 -5.92
C ALA A 315 -33.67 20.92 -5.75
N TYR A 316 -32.54 20.57 -6.41
CA TYR A 316 -31.97 19.23 -6.43
C TYR A 316 -30.46 19.30 -6.69
N ALA A 317 -29.80 18.18 -6.67
CA ALA A 317 -28.41 18.04 -7.11
C ALA A 317 -28.28 17.01 -8.25
N LEU A 318 -27.21 17.11 -9.03
CA LEU A 318 -26.82 16.10 -10.01
C LEU A 318 -25.59 15.37 -9.48
N LEU A 319 -25.61 14.05 -9.53
CA LEU A 319 -24.54 13.21 -9.03
C LEU A 319 -23.76 12.58 -10.19
N GLY A 320 -22.45 12.74 -10.19
CA GLY A 320 -21.59 12.31 -11.28
C GLY A 320 -21.66 13.28 -12.48
N ASP A 321 -21.34 12.76 -13.65
CA ASP A 321 -21.46 13.50 -14.93
C ASP A 321 -22.50 12.82 -15.83
N PRO A 322 -23.82 13.05 -15.59
CA PRO A 322 -24.86 12.43 -16.38
C PRO A 322 -24.85 12.97 -17.83
N PRO A 323 -25.37 12.22 -18.81
CA PRO A 323 -25.47 12.65 -20.20
C PRO A 323 -26.18 14.02 -20.32
N GLY A 324 -25.51 14.99 -20.96
CA GLY A 324 -25.99 16.37 -21.08
C GLY A 324 -25.59 17.30 -19.92
N GLY A 325 -24.86 16.82 -18.93
CA GLY A 325 -24.20 17.64 -17.91
C GLY A 325 -22.91 18.28 -18.44
N SER A 326 -22.64 19.53 -18.04
CA SER A 326 -21.46 20.29 -18.54
C SER A 326 -20.20 20.11 -17.68
N LEU A 327 -20.09 19.05 -16.92
CA LEU A 327 -19.00 18.88 -15.98
C LEU A 327 -17.77 18.19 -16.59
N ALA A 328 -17.91 17.52 -17.74
CA ALA A 328 -16.79 16.89 -18.43
C ALA A 328 -16.07 17.91 -19.31
N GLY A 329 -14.78 18.13 -19.05
CA GLY A 329 -13.88 18.82 -19.96
C GLY A 329 -13.60 17.99 -21.22
N PRO A 330 -13.06 18.58 -22.31
CA PRO A 330 -12.67 17.83 -23.52
C PRO A 330 -11.60 16.81 -23.17
N GLY A 331 -11.92 15.52 -23.37
CA GLY A 331 -11.02 14.39 -23.06
C GLY A 331 -11.42 13.57 -21.83
N ALA A 332 -12.52 13.88 -21.17
CA ALA A 332 -13.04 13.06 -20.07
C ALA A 332 -13.53 11.68 -20.54
N GLU A 333 -13.44 10.71 -19.67
CA GLU A 333 -14.06 9.39 -19.87
C GLU A 333 -15.57 9.52 -20.14
N PRO A 334 -16.21 8.50 -20.75
CA PRO A 334 -17.63 8.58 -21.08
C PRO A 334 -18.46 9.00 -19.85
N PRO A 335 -19.46 9.89 -20.02
CA PRO A 335 -20.21 10.47 -18.92
C PRO A 335 -20.78 9.38 -18.02
N GLY A 336 -20.42 9.42 -16.73
CA GLY A 336 -20.85 8.48 -15.70
C GLY A 336 -21.59 9.24 -14.59
N GLY A 337 -22.80 8.85 -14.27
CA GLY A 337 -23.55 9.49 -13.20
C GLY A 337 -25.03 9.13 -13.21
N LEU A 338 -25.76 9.62 -12.20
CA LEU A 338 -27.20 9.44 -12.11
C LEU A 338 -27.93 10.46 -12.99
N ASN A 339 -28.57 10.01 -14.06
CA ASN A 339 -29.47 10.83 -14.88
C ASN A 339 -30.82 10.99 -14.19
N SER A 340 -30.79 11.48 -12.95
CA SER A 340 -31.97 11.68 -12.11
C SER A 340 -31.69 12.77 -11.10
N PRO A 341 -32.69 13.62 -10.73
CA PRO A 341 -32.52 14.57 -9.67
C PRO A 341 -32.24 13.86 -8.34
N VAL A 342 -31.27 14.36 -7.61
CA VAL A 342 -30.91 13.89 -6.26
C VAL A 342 -31.30 14.98 -5.26
N PHE A 343 -32.18 14.63 -4.34
CA PHE A 343 -32.49 15.48 -3.19
C PHE A 343 -31.50 15.13 -2.09
N VAL A 344 -30.62 16.08 -1.79
CA VAL A 344 -29.57 15.85 -0.79
C VAL A 344 -30.18 15.66 0.60
N ASP A 345 -29.50 14.89 1.45
CA ASP A 345 -29.95 14.68 2.83
C ASP A 345 -29.95 16.01 3.60
N ASP A 346 -31.00 16.22 4.38
CA ASP A 346 -31.14 17.38 5.26
C ASP A 346 -30.18 17.31 6.45
N ASP A 347 -30.16 18.39 7.22
CA ASP A 347 -29.38 18.50 8.47
C ASP A 347 -29.77 17.37 9.44
N PRO A 348 -28.79 16.64 10.00
CA PRO A 348 -29.10 15.55 10.94
C PRO A 348 -29.76 16.06 12.22
N PRO A 349 -30.66 15.27 12.85
CA PRO A 349 -31.24 15.63 14.13
C PRO A 349 -30.17 15.91 15.18
N SER A 350 -30.24 17.06 15.87
CA SER A 350 -29.20 17.48 16.85
C SER A 350 -29.02 16.46 17.98
N GLY A 351 -30.11 15.89 18.50
CA GLY A 351 -30.03 14.86 19.53
C GLY A 351 -29.30 13.60 19.07
N LEU A 352 -29.43 13.23 17.78
CA LEU A 352 -28.72 12.08 17.24
C LEU A 352 -27.21 12.37 17.11
N VAL A 353 -26.83 13.58 16.72
CA VAL A 353 -25.42 14.00 16.67
C VAL A 353 -24.81 13.95 18.06
N ASP A 354 -25.47 14.53 19.06
CA ASP A 354 -25.01 14.56 20.45
C ASP A 354 -24.83 13.16 21.03
N ASP A 355 -25.78 12.25 20.76
CA ASP A 355 -25.73 10.88 21.25
C ASP A 355 -24.58 10.07 20.62
N VAL A 356 -24.35 10.21 19.30
CA VAL A 356 -23.23 9.57 18.61
C VAL A 356 -21.89 10.12 19.09
N CYS A 357 -21.76 11.44 19.22
CA CYS A 357 -20.53 12.07 19.72
C CYS A 357 -20.21 11.60 21.14
N ARG A 358 -21.21 11.54 22.03
CA ARG A 358 -21.04 11.06 23.42
C ARG A 358 -20.63 9.60 23.47
N ARG A 359 -21.23 8.75 22.62
CA ARG A 359 -20.87 7.34 22.52
C ARG A 359 -19.41 7.18 22.09
N LEU A 360 -19.01 7.83 20.98
CA LEU A 360 -17.64 7.73 20.45
C LEU A 360 -16.60 8.26 21.44
N ALA A 361 -16.87 9.41 22.08
CA ALA A 361 -15.97 9.96 23.11
C ALA A 361 -15.80 8.99 24.28
N ALA A 362 -16.89 8.37 24.76
CA ALA A 362 -16.83 7.39 25.85
C ALA A 362 -16.08 6.11 25.44
N GLU A 363 -16.26 5.63 24.22
CA GLU A 363 -15.53 4.46 23.70
C GLU A 363 -14.03 4.72 23.62
N ILE A 364 -13.61 5.92 23.19
CA ILE A 364 -12.20 6.32 23.11
C ILE A 364 -11.61 6.52 24.51
N GLU A 365 -12.32 7.21 25.40
CA GLU A 365 -11.88 7.39 26.80
C GLU A 365 -11.70 6.04 27.51
N ALA A 366 -12.62 5.11 27.27
CA ALA A 366 -12.50 3.76 27.80
C ALA A 366 -11.27 3.02 27.25
N GLY A 367 -10.89 3.25 25.98
CA GLY A 367 -9.67 2.71 25.38
C GLY A 367 -8.38 3.40 25.85
N SER A 368 -8.45 4.67 26.21
CA SER A 368 -7.28 5.52 26.54
C SER A 368 -6.74 5.34 27.98
N ARG A 369 -7.41 4.54 28.83
CA ARG A 369 -6.99 4.38 30.25
C ARG A 369 -5.84 3.42 30.44
N LEU A 370 -5.56 2.54 29.49
CA LEU A 370 -4.47 1.57 29.57
C LEU A 370 -3.35 2.01 28.62
N SER A 371 -2.14 2.16 29.16
CA SER A 371 -0.95 2.58 28.42
C SER A 371 0.01 1.40 28.22
N LEU A 372 0.96 1.53 27.26
CA LEU A 372 2.05 0.57 27.10
C LEU A 372 2.85 0.40 28.40
N ALA A 373 3.07 1.49 29.14
CA ALA A 373 3.83 1.45 30.41
C ALA A 373 3.20 0.50 31.44
N ASP A 374 1.86 0.35 31.44
CA ASP A 374 1.15 -0.55 32.35
C ASP A 374 1.37 -2.04 32.04
N LEU A 375 1.80 -2.36 30.80
CA LEU A 375 2.11 -3.73 30.37
C LEU A 375 3.60 -4.09 30.53
N LEU A 376 4.46 -3.09 30.68
CA LEU A 376 5.90 -3.26 30.83
C LEU A 376 6.28 -3.53 32.30
N PRO A 377 7.47 -4.10 32.54
CA PRO A 377 8.05 -4.12 33.88
C PRO A 377 8.29 -2.71 34.41
N ASP A 378 8.25 -2.55 35.74
CA ASP A 378 8.60 -1.27 36.37
C ASP A 378 9.91 -0.72 35.79
N PRO A 379 9.96 0.55 35.35
CA PRO A 379 11.18 1.17 34.88
C PRO A 379 12.38 1.09 35.82
N ALA A 380 12.13 1.01 37.14
CA ALA A 380 13.16 0.84 38.16
C ALA A 380 13.66 -0.60 38.28
N ALA A 381 12.92 -1.59 37.75
CA ALA A 381 13.36 -2.97 37.79
C ALA A 381 14.52 -3.22 36.82
N PRO A 382 15.44 -4.14 37.15
CA PRO A 382 16.51 -4.52 36.25
C PRO A 382 15.95 -5.13 34.97
N LEU A 383 16.51 -4.74 33.80
CA LEU A 383 16.19 -5.38 32.54
C LEU A 383 16.61 -6.85 32.56
N TRP A 384 15.83 -7.67 31.81
CA TRP A 384 16.20 -9.08 31.55
C TRP A 384 16.35 -9.94 32.79
N ALA A 385 15.48 -9.66 33.78
CA ALA A 385 15.51 -10.39 35.05
C ALA A 385 14.96 -11.83 34.98
N MET A 386 14.38 -12.24 33.84
CA MET A 386 13.70 -13.52 33.67
C MET A 386 14.51 -14.47 32.79
N GLY A 387 14.54 -15.74 33.22
CA GLY A 387 15.10 -16.84 32.39
C GLY A 387 14.03 -17.54 31.58
N SER A 388 14.43 -18.14 30.43
CA SER A 388 13.52 -18.74 29.46
C SER A 388 13.42 -20.26 29.53
N THR A 389 13.98 -20.92 30.56
CA THR A 389 14.03 -22.39 30.68
C THR A 389 12.63 -23.00 30.63
N GLU A 390 11.70 -22.54 31.46
CA GLU A 390 10.32 -23.04 31.47
C GLU A 390 9.41 -22.41 30.39
N GLY A 391 9.80 -21.27 29.87
CA GLY A 391 9.05 -20.53 28.86
C GLY A 391 9.35 -19.04 28.89
N VAL A 392 8.73 -18.30 27.99
CA VAL A 392 8.74 -16.84 27.98
C VAL A 392 7.31 -16.32 28.01
N SER A 393 7.03 -15.31 28.80
CA SER A 393 5.68 -14.77 28.98
C SER A 393 5.68 -13.26 29.16
N THR A 394 4.57 -12.64 28.81
CA THR A 394 4.35 -11.20 28.96
C THR A 394 2.89 -10.88 29.25
N THR A 395 2.65 -9.70 29.79
CA THR A 395 1.30 -9.16 29.96
C THR A 395 0.80 -8.69 28.60
N VAL A 396 -0.34 -9.20 28.16
CA VAL A 396 -0.92 -8.91 26.84
C VAL A 396 -2.06 -7.88 26.89
N GLY A 397 -2.53 -7.56 28.09
CA GLY A 397 -3.61 -6.61 28.33
C GLY A 397 -4.22 -6.73 29.72
N ASP A 398 -5.34 -6.05 29.92
CA ASP A 398 -6.08 -6.02 31.19
C ASP A 398 -7.49 -6.61 31.02
N ALA A 399 -7.91 -7.43 31.98
CA ALA A 399 -9.26 -7.97 32.08
C ALA A 399 -9.95 -7.49 33.35
N GLY A 400 -10.61 -6.35 33.28
CA GLY A 400 -11.36 -5.77 34.37
C GLY A 400 -10.47 -5.38 35.58
N GLY A 401 -9.34 -4.71 35.34
CA GLY A 401 -8.38 -4.27 36.35
C GLY A 401 -7.37 -5.36 36.74
N ARG A 402 -7.30 -6.48 36.01
CA ARG A 402 -6.34 -7.56 36.27
C ARG A 402 -5.49 -7.82 35.03
N PRO A 403 -4.14 -7.75 35.16
CA PRO A 403 -3.25 -8.03 34.03
C PRO A 403 -3.40 -9.50 33.58
N VAL A 404 -3.48 -9.70 32.28
CA VAL A 404 -3.52 -11.03 31.67
C VAL A 404 -2.15 -11.34 31.05
N THR A 405 -1.52 -12.39 31.58
CA THR A 405 -0.22 -12.87 31.12
C THR A 405 -0.39 -14.11 30.26
N VAL A 406 0.25 -14.15 29.10
CA VAL A 406 0.30 -15.31 28.19
C VAL A 406 1.74 -15.50 27.73
N GLY A 407 2.11 -16.74 27.40
CA GLY A 407 3.49 -17.01 27.01
C GLY A 407 3.65 -18.21 26.10
N PHE A 408 4.90 -18.46 25.76
CA PHE A 408 5.36 -19.58 24.97
C PHE A 408 5.99 -20.61 25.89
N THR A 409 5.31 -21.73 26.06
CA THR A 409 5.74 -22.88 26.88
C THR A 409 5.56 -24.15 26.07
N GLU A 410 5.86 -25.31 26.64
CA GLU A 410 5.53 -26.60 25.98
C GLU A 410 4.02 -26.83 25.82
N LEU A 411 3.19 -26.22 26.69
CA LEU A 411 1.73 -26.33 26.63
C LEU A 411 1.08 -25.27 25.73
N THR A 412 1.72 -24.13 25.58
CA THR A 412 1.27 -23.00 24.76
C THR A 412 2.31 -22.60 23.72
N PRO A 413 2.76 -23.55 22.87
CA PRO A 413 3.96 -23.35 22.05
C PRO A 413 3.77 -22.34 20.91
N HIS A 414 2.57 -22.25 20.35
CA HIS A 414 2.30 -21.47 19.14
C HIS A 414 1.00 -20.68 19.28
N TRP A 415 0.95 -19.52 18.63
CA TRP A 415 -0.19 -18.62 18.68
C TRP A 415 -0.77 -18.36 17.30
N LEU A 416 -2.10 -18.28 17.22
CA LEU A 416 -2.84 -17.68 16.12
C LEU A 416 -3.40 -16.34 16.56
N VAL A 417 -3.19 -15.30 15.76
CA VAL A 417 -3.73 -13.95 16.04
C VAL A 417 -4.54 -13.51 14.81
N SER A 418 -5.81 -13.27 14.98
CA SER A 418 -6.67 -12.81 13.91
C SER A 418 -7.41 -11.54 14.28
N GLY A 419 -7.51 -10.64 13.30
CA GLY A 419 -8.24 -9.39 13.41
C GLY A 419 -8.38 -8.76 12.05
N ARG A 420 -9.50 -8.08 11.82
CA ARG A 420 -9.75 -7.38 10.56
C ARG A 420 -8.82 -6.17 10.39
N SER A 421 -8.56 -5.47 11.48
CA SER A 421 -7.67 -4.30 11.51
C SER A 421 -6.21 -4.72 11.56
N GLY A 422 -5.41 -4.31 10.56
CA GLY A 422 -3.95 -4.50 10.55
C GLY A 422 -3.28 -3.80 11.74
N ALA A 423 -3.73 -2.58 12.10
CA ALA A 423 -3.14 -1.84 13.20
C ALA A 423 -3.49 -2.41 14.57
N ASP A 424 -4.70 -2.94 14.78
CA ASP A 424 -5.01 -3.65 16.03
C ASP A 424 -4.08 -4.87 16.18
N ARG A 425 -3.82 -5.61 15.07
CA ARG A 425 -2.86 -6.72 15.10
C ARG A 425 -1.45 -6.22 15.40
N ALA A 426 -0.99 -5.19 14.68
CA ALA A 426 0.33 -4.60 14.90
C ALA A 426 0.46 -4.08 16.33
N ALA A 427 -0.53 -3.35 16.86
CA ALA A 427 -0.55 -2.87 18.23
C ALA A 427 -0.48 -4.01 19.25
N PHE A 428 -1.29 -5.05 19.08
CA PHE A 428 -1.27 -6.22 19.96
C PHE A 428 0.08 -6.95 19.92
N LEU A 429 0.60 -7.22 18.70
CA LEU A 429 1.90 -7.88 18.52
C LEU A 429 3.05 -7.04 19.09
N SER A 430 3.03 -5.72 18.89
CA SER A 430 4.03 -4.81 19.45
C SER A 430 4.02 -4.81 20.96
N ASN A 431 2.87 -4.79 21.62
CA ASN A 431 2.77 -4.94 23.09
C ASN A 431 3.40 -6.24 23.56
N VAL A 432 3.08 -7.35 22.89
CA VAL A 432 3.64 -8.68 23.23
C VAL A 432 5.17 -8.67 23.08
N LEU A 433 5.67 -8.22 21.94
CA LEU A 433 7.10 -8.29 21.62
C LEU A 433 7.93 -7.32 22.45
N LEU A 434 7.45 -6.09 22.70
CA LEU A 434 8.10 -5.12 23.59
C LEU A 434 8.11 -5.63 25.03
N GLY A 435 6.99 -6.20 25.49
CA GLY A 435 6.90 -6.78 26.82
C GLY A 435 7.82 -7.99 27.02
N LEU A 436 7.97 -8.85 26.01
CA LEU A 436 8.95 -9.95 26.05
C LEU A 436 10.39 -9.41 26.03
N SER A 437 10.68 -8.45 25.15
CA SER A 437 12.04 -7.87 25.02
C SER A 437 12.48 -7.13 26.28
N ALA A 438 11.55 -6.56 27.04
CA ALA A 438 11.86 -5.93 28.34
C ALA A 438 12.20 -6.94 29.44
N ARG A 439 11.63 -8.16 29.38
CA ARG A 439 11.78 -9.20 30.43
C ARG A 439 12.93 -10.17 30.17
N TYR A 440 13.22 -10.48 28.91
CA TYR A 440 14.17 -11.51 28.51
C TYR A 440 15.30 -10.92 27.67
N GLY A 441 16.55 -11.20 28.03
CA GLY A 441 17.73 -10.76 27.29
C GLY A 441 17.90 -11.50 25.95
N PRO A 442 18.84 -11.04 25.09
CA PRO A 442 19.11 -11.68 23.81
C PRO A 442 19.70 -13.10 23.93
N ASP A 443 20.25 -13.46 25.09
CA ASP A 443 20.69 -14.82 25.40
C ASP A 443 19.53 -15.75 25.83
N GLU A 444 18.37 -15.19 26.13
CA GLU A 444 17.14 -15.86 26.54
C GLU A 444 16.10 -15.91 25.42
N LEU A 445 16.04 -14.90 24.57
CA LEU A 445 15.02 -14.70 23.55
C LEU A 445 15.63 -14.16 22.26
N VAL A 446 15.25 -14.81 21.16
CA VAL A 446 15.52 -14.34 19.78
C VAL A 446 14.20 -14.17 19.04
N LEU A 447 14.05 -13.06 18.34
CA LEU A 447 12.89 -12.71 17.55
C LEU A 447 13.22 -12.73 16.05
N HIS A 448 12.37 -13.37 15.26
CA HIS A 448 12.32 -13.27 13.82
C HIS A 448 10.96 -12.70 13.43
N LEU A 449 10.96 -11.58 12.71
CA LEU A 449 9.76 -10.83 12.38
C LEU A 449 9.57 -10.83 10.86
N ALA A 450 8.38 -11.11 10.38
CA ALA A 450 8.05 -11.04 8.96
C ALA A 450 6.66 -10.42 8.77
N ASP A 451 6.58 -9.34 8.03
CA ASP A 451 5.36 -8.73 7.54
C ASP A 451 5.28 -8.93 6.03
N LEU A 452 4.26 -9.67 5.58
CA LEU A 452 3.96 -9.89 4.16
C LEU A 452 3.12 -8.77 3.54
N GLY A 453 2.62 -7.84 4.35
CA GLY A 453 1.86 -6.66 3.92
C GLY A 453 2.76 -5.57 3.38
N ASP A 454 2.44 -4.35 3.67
CA ASP A 454 3.17 -3.15 3.22
C ASP A 454 4.38 -2.77 4.09
N GLY A 455 4.67 -3.57 5.11
CA GLY A 455 5.93 -3.49 5.85
C GLY A 455 5.95 -2.44 6.95
N GLU A 456 4.79 -2.05 7.47
CA GLU A 456 4.72 -1.09 8.57
C GLU A 456 4.73 -1.76 9.94
N SER A 457 4.33 -3.03 10.02
CA SER A 457 4.47 -3.82 11.23
C SER A 457 5.95 -3.98 11.58
N PHE A 458 6.28 -3.80 12.87
CA PHE A 458 7.61 -4.01 13.44
C PHE A 458 8.69 -2.96 13.14
N ALA A 459 8.37 -1.83 12.49
CA ALA A 459 9.36 -0.76 12.22
C ALA A 459 9.98 -0.18 13.51
N GLU A 460 9.22 -0.16 14.60
CA GLU A 460 9.63 0.33 15.92
C GLU A 460 10.74 -0.49 16.58
N PHE A 461 10.96 -1.72 16.14
CA PHE A 461 12.03 -2.59 16.65
C PHE A 461 13.39 -2.33 16.00
N LEU A 462 13.39 -1.59 14.89
CA LEU A 462 14.53 -1.41 14.01
C LEU A 462 15.16 -0.03 14.15
N GLN A 463 16.40 0.08 13.70
CA GLN A 463 17.09 1.37 13.59
C GLN A 463 16.49 2.23 12.49
N THR A 464 16.52 3.53 12.68
CA THR A 464 16.15 4.54 11.69
C THR A 464 17.34 5.43 11.35
N GLU A 465 17.20 6.29 10.34
CA GLU A 465 18.25 7.27 10.02
C GLU A 465 18.55 8.23 11.18
N ARG A 466 17.53 8.53 12.00
CA ARG A 466 17.63 9.47 13.14
C ARG A 466 18.01 8.81 14.45
N ASP A 467 17.64 7.54 14.63
CA ASP A 467 17.90 6.77 15.84
C ASP A 467 18.48 5.41 15.49
N ARG A 468 19.76 5.20 15.79
CA ARG A 468 20.50 3.96 15.49
C ARG A 468 20.24 2.84 16.48
N SER A 469 19.42 3.04 17.49
CA SER A 469 19.04 1.99 18.42
C SER A 469 18.09 0.98 17.77
N TRP A 470 18.22 -0.28 18.19
CA TRP A 470 17.33 -1.38 17.80
C TRP A 470 17.06 -2.28 19.00
N VAL A 471 16.06 -3.15 18.90
CA VAL A 471 15.76 -4.14 19.94
C VAL A 471 16.70 -5.35 19.79
N PRO A 472 17.62 -5.59 20.76
CA PRO A 472 18.71 -6.59 20.63
C PRO A 472 18.27 -8.02 20.41
N GLN A 473 17.05 -8.38 20.79
CA GLN A 473 16.46 -9.70 20.58
C GLN A 473 16.10 -9.97 19.12
N VAL A 474 15.90 -8.94 18.31
CA VAL A 474 15.53 -9.08 16.89
C VAL A 474 16.76 -9.50 16.08
N ARG A 475 16.69 -10.69 15.49
CA ARG A 475 17.74 -11.26 14.61
C ARG A 475 17.50 -10.90 13.15
N SER A 476 16.26 -11.00 12.70
CA SER A 476 15.86 -10.64 11.34
C SER A 476 14.49 -10.01 11.30
N ALA A 477 14.28 -9.10 10.34
CA ALA A 477 12.99 -8.49 10.07
C ALA A 477 12.75 -8.41 8.56
N GLY A 478 11.67 -8.99 8.09
CA GLY A 478 11.15 -8.85 6.72
C GLY A 478 10.01 -7.85 6.70
N MET A 479 10.20 -6.73 6.00
CA MET A 479 9.25 -5.64 5.87
C MET A 479 8.72 -5.64 4.44
N ALA A 480 7.41 -5.74 4.22
CA ALA A 480 6.81 -6.04 2.92
C ALA A 480 7.50 -7.23 2.25
N ALA A 481 7.61 -8.32 3.01
CA ALA A 481 8.44 -9.46 2.66
C ALA A 481 7.84 -10.24 1.49
N ASP A 482 8.72 -10.72 0.62
CA ASP A 482 8.33 -11.68 -0.41
C ASP A 482 7.99 -13.06 0.23
N ARG A 483 7.09 -13.79 -0.40
CA ARG A 483 6.70 -15.15 0.03
C ARG A 483 7.92 -16.08 0.11
N GLU A 484 8.87 -15.94 -0.80
CA GLU A 484 10.13 -16.69 -0.84
C GLU A 484 11.04 -16.36 0.35
N TYR A 485 11.05 -15.10 0.82
CA TYR A 485 11.75 -14.72 2.03
C TYR A 485 11.22 -15.48 3.26
N VAL A 486 9.89 -15.56 3.37
CA VAL A 486 9.26 -16.31 4.46
C VAL A 486 9.58 -17.81 4.36
N LEU A 487 9.60 -18.39 3.16
CA LEU A 487 10.02 -19.78 2.99
C LEU A 487 11.45 -20.00 3.48
N ASN A 488 12.38 -19.14 3.09
CA ASN A 488 13.79 -19.22 3.54
C ASN A 488 13.89 -19.06 5.06
N LEU A 489 13.09 -18.19 5.65
CA LEU A 489 13.00 -18.04 7.10
C LEU A 489 12.53 -19.34 7.78
N LEU A 490 11.48 -19.98 7.24
CA LEU A 490 10.97 -21.26 7.77
C LEU A 490 12.00 -22.39 7.61
N ASP A 491 12.74 -22.43 6.50
CA ASP A 491 13.82 -23.41 6.28
C ASP A 491 14.96 -23.24 7.29
N GLU A 492 15.38 -22.00 7.60
CA GLU A 492 16.39 -21.72 8.62
C GLU A 492 15.93 -22.14 10.02
N LEU A 493 14.66 -21.85 10.36
CA LEU A 493 14.07 -22.24 11.65
C LEU A 493 13.96 -23.77 11.78
N LEU A 494 13.62 -24.46 10.69
CA LEU A 494 13.62 -25.92 10.66
C LEU A 494 15.03 -26.49 10.83
N ALA A 495 16.03 -25.88 10.17
CA ALA A 495 17.42 -26.26 10.35
C ALA A 495 17.89 -26.06 11.79
N GLU A 496 17.50 -24.94 12.42
CA GLU A 496 17.78 -24.69 13.84
C GLU A 496 17.10 -25.72 14.76
N ALA A 497 15.82 -26.00 14.52
CA ALA A 497 15.10 -27.01 15.32
C ALA A 497 15.77 -28.40 15.19
N ARG A 498 16.23 -28.79 14.01
CA ARG A 498 16.97 -30.06 13.77
C ARG A 498 18.32 -30.06 14.48
N ARG A 499 19.11 -28.99 14.40
CA ARG A 499 20.39 -28.85 15.13
C ARG A 499 20.19 -29.07 16.64
N ARG A 500 19.13 -28.49 17.22
CA ARG A 500 18.76 -28.64 18.63
C ARG A 500 18.28 -30.05 18.94
N GLU A 501 17.54 -30.68 18.03
CA GLU A 501 17.10 -32.08 18.15
C GLU A 501 18.30 -33.03 18.14
N GLU A 502 19.23 -32.90 17.21
CA GLU A 502 20.47 -33.67 17.13
C GLU A 502 21.31 -33.51 18.40
N ALA A 503 21.48 -32.26 18.87
CA ALA A 503 22.15 -31.99 20.15
C ALA A 503 21.43 -32.66 21.34
N GLY A 504 20.09 -32.65 21.34
CA GLY A 504 19.28 -33.31 22.36
C GLY A 504 19.43 -34.82 22.32
N GLN A 505 19.45 -35.42 21.15
CA GLN A 505 19.70 -36.88 21.01
C GLN A 505 21.09 -37.26 21.50
N CYS A 506 22.14 -36.51 21.15
CA CYS A 506 23.50 -36.69 21.66
C CYS A 506 23.59 -36.56 23.18
N ALA A 507 22.74 -35.73 23.78
CA ALA A 507 22.65 -35.51 25.23
C ALA A 507 21.70 -36.49 25.95
N GLY A 508 21.36 -37.64 25.35
CA GLY A 508 20.52 -38.65 25.99
C GLY A 508 19.00 -38.39 25.85
N GLY A 509 18.55 -37.72 24.79
CA GLY A 509 17.13 -37.46 24.51
C GLY A 509 16.60 -36.21 25.21
N GLN A 510 17.45 -35.28 25.59
CA GLN A 510 17.06 -34.05 26.27
C GLN A 510 16.31 -33.09 25.33
N ARG A 511 15.33 -32.40 25.89
CA ARG A 511 14.60 -31.30 25.25
C ARG A 511 15.23 -29.96 25.62
N PHE A 512 14.60 -28.87 25.22
CA PHE A 512 15.10 -27.50 25.40
C PHE A 512 15.60 -27.21 26.83
N ALA A 513 14.81 -27.52 27.85
CA ALA A 513 15.17 -27.24 29.24
C ALA A 513 16.47 -27.94 29.66
N GLY A 514 16.60 -29.25 29.34
CA GLY A 514 17.79 -30.00 29.65
C GLY A 514 19.03 -29.58 28.82
N LEU A 515 18.83 -29.23 27.57
CA LEU A 515 19.94 -28.71 26.72
C LEU A 515 20.46 -27.38 27.27
N ARG A 516 19.58 -26.55 27.80
CA ARG A 516 19.92 -25.24 28.32
C ARG A 516 20.77 -25.30 29.59
N GLU A 517 20.72 -26.38 30.35
CA GLU A 517 21.59 -26.57 31.49
C GLU A 517 23.08 -26.65 31.12
N HIS A 518 23.37 -27.02 29.85
CA HIS A 518 24.72 -27.28 29.37
C HIS A 518 25.24 -26.25 28.40
N GLN A 519 24.34 -25.45 27.78
CA GLN A 519 24.71 -24.42 26.80
C GLN A 519 23.75 -23.22 26.82
N ALA A 520 24.24 -22.03 26.55
CA ALA A 520 23.41 -20.85 26.36
C ALA A 520 22.56 -21.02 25.09
N LEU A 521 21.24 -21.20 25.28
CA LEU A 521 20.30 -21.46 24.20
C LEU A 521 19.07 -20.57 24.36
N PRO A 522 18.84 -19.58 23.50
CA PRO A 522 17.66 -18.74 23.57
C PRO A 522 16.41 -19.47 23.03
N ARG A 523 15.23 -19.12 23.54
CA ARG A 523 13.99 -19.42 22.83
C ARG A 523 13.87 -18.55 21.60
N VAL A 524 13.34 -19.12 20.53
CA VAL A 524 13.12 -18.42 19.25
C VAL A 524 11.62 -18.21 19.07
N VAL A 525 11.21 -16.98 18.86
CA VAL A 525 9.83 -16.63 18.50
C VAL A 525 9.84 -16.02 17.10
N CYS A 526 9.15 -16.68 16.18
CA CYS A 526 8.95 -16.21 14.80
C CYS A 526 7.53 -15.69 14.66
N VAL A 527 7.39 -14.44 14.26
CA VAL A 527 6.12 -13.78 13.99
C VAL A 527 5.97 -13.56 12.51
N ILE A 528 4.87 -14.05 11.94
CA ILE A 528 4.52 -13.84 10.52
C ILE A 528 3.16 -13.13 10.51
N ASP A 529 3.16 -11.84 10.17
CA ASP A 529 1.93 -11.07 10.00
C ASP A 529 1.50 -11.02 8.52
N ASN A 530 0.22 -10.73 8.31
CA ASN A 530 -0.43 -10.77 7.00
C ASN A 530 -0.30 -12.14 6.31
N LEU A 531 -0.36 -13.20 7.10
CA LEU A 531 -0.19 -14.61 6.67
C LEU A 531 -1.06 -14.99 5.45
N PRO A 532 -2.32 -14.53 5.25
CA PRO A 532 -3.10 -14.85 4.07
C PRO A 532 -2.39 -14.54 2.74
N LEU A 533 -1.49 -13.55 2.71
CA LEU A 533 -0.71 -13.22 1.52
C LEU A 533 0.29 -14.32 1.13
N LEU A 534 0.75 -15.13 2.08
CA LEU A 534 1.57 -16.29 1.79
C LEU A 534 0.84 -17.33 0.95
N PHE A 535 -0.48 -17.43 1.10
CA PHE A 535 -1.36 -18.40 0.46
C PHE A 535 -2.28 -17.79 -0.60
N ALA A 536 -2.10 -16.50 -0.94
CA ALA A 536 -2.93 -15.81 -1.92
C ALA A 536 -2.92 -16.50 -3.30
N GLU A 537 -1.82 -17.17 -3.63
CA GLU A 537 -1.68 -18.01 -4.80
C GLU A 537 -1.69 -19.48 -4.38
N ARG A 538 -2.51 -20.31 -5.03
CA ARG A 538 -2.58 -21.75 -4.80
C ARG A 538 -1.54 -22.49 -5.65
N ASP A 539 -0.26 -22.23 -5.37
CA ASP A 539 0.88 -22.73 -6.10
C ASP A 539 1.71 -23.72 -5.26
N ARG A 540 2.84 -24.17 -5.82
CA ARG A 540 3.80 -25.04 -5.11
C ARG A 540 4.37 -24.35 -3.87
N LEU A 541 4.65 -23.04 -3.95
CA LEU A 541 5.21 -22.27 -2.84
C LEU A 541 4.26 -22.28 -1.64
N ALA A 542 2.95 -22.08 -1.86
CA ALA A 542 1.95 -22.19 -0.80
C ALA A 542 1.93 -23.59 -0.16
N ASN A 543 2.01 -24.66 -0.96
CA ASN A 543 2.06 -26.03 -0.43
C ASN A 543 3.35 -26.29 0.34
N ASP A 544 4.47 -25.81 -0.17
CA ASP A 544 5.77 -25.89 0.48
C ASP A 544 5.77 -25.13 1.81
N ALA A 545 5.12 -23.96 1.88
CA ALA A 545 4.96 -23.19 3.11
C ALA A 545 4.14 -23.93 4.17
N VAL A 546 3.00 -24.53 3.76
CA VAL A 546 2.19 -25.36 4.68
C VAL A 546 2.99 -26.52 5.26
N ALA A 547 3.74 -27.23 4.40
CA ALA A 547 4.55 -28.35 4.85
C ALA A 547 5.63 -27.94 5.88
N ARG A 548 6.27 -26.77 5.67
CA ARG A 548 7.28 -26.25 6.61
C ARG A 548 6.66 -25.76 7.91
N LEU A 549 5.53 -25.06 7.84
CA LEU A 549 4.80 -24.60 9.02
C LEU A 549 4.32 -25.79 9.87
N ASP A 550 3.76 -26.81 9.25
CA ASP A 550 3.32 -28.04 9.96
C ASP A 550 4.49 -28.76 10.60
N ALA A 551 5.59 -28.94 9.87
CA ALA A 551 6.80 -29.57 10.41
C ALA A 551 7.36 -28.78 11.61
N LEU A 552 7.47 -27.46 11.48
CA LEU A 552 8.00 -26.59 12.53
C LEU A 552 7.08 -26.51 13.75
N ALA A 553 5.76 -26.48 13.55
CA ALA A 553 4.79 -26.48 14.62
C ALA A 553 4.84 -27.79 15.45
N ARG A 554 5.13 -28.91 14.80
CA ARG A 554 5.24 -30.22 15.49
C ARG A 554 6.56 -30.38 16.24
N SER A 555 7.69 -30.08 15.58
CA SER A 555 9.02 -30.32 16.15
C SER A 555 9.52 -29.17 17.01
N GLY A 556 9.22 -27.90 16.62
CA GLY A 556 9.81 -26.72 17.23
C GLY A 556 9.53 -26.55 18.72
N ARG A 557 8.32 -26.93 19.16
CA ARG A 557 7.91 -26.78 20.59
C ARG A 557 8.87 -27.45 21.56
N ALA A 558 9.36 -28.63 21.22
CA ALA A 558 10.23 -29.42 22.08
C ALA A 558 11.62 -28.79 22.23
N TYR A 559 12.01 -27.96 21.26
CA TYR A 559 13.35 -27.37 21.17
C TYR A 559 13.35 -25.83 21.28
N GLY A 560 12.23 -25.26 21.78
CA GLY A 560 12.13 -23.82 22.07
C GLY A 560 12.02 -22.94 20.84
N VAL A 561 11.44 -23.45 19.74
CA VAL A 561 11.11 -22.67 18.54
C VAL A 561 9.60 -22.50 18.45
N HIS A 562 9.14 -21.28 18.44
CA HIS A 562 7.74 -20.89 18.57
C HIS A 562 7.28 -20.05 17.38
N LEU A 563 6.01 -20.23 16.98
CA LEU A 563 5.39 -19.51 15.89
C LEU A 563 4.24 -18.63 16.40
N VAL A 564 4.16 -17.42 15.87
CA VAL A 564 2.99 -16.55 15.91
C VAL A 564 2.54 -16.29 14.47
N LEU A 565 1.39 -16.83 14.12
CA LEU A 565 0.80 -16.62 12.79
C LEU A 565 -0.35 -15.62 12.92
N ALA A 566 -0.22 -14.49 12.25
CA ALA A 566 -1.16 -13.40 12.35
C ALA A 566 -1.74 -13.01 10.99
N GLY A 567 -3.00 -12.55 10.97
CA GLY A 567 -3.62 -12.14 9.72
C GLY A 567 -5.11 -11.84 9.87
N GLU A 568 -5.77 -11.66 8.75
CA GLU A 568 -7.21 -11.43 8.68
C GLU A 568 -7.98 -12.75 8.54
N GLY A 569 -9.16 -12.80 9.12
CA GLY A 569 -10.13 -13.87 8.95
C GLY A 569 -9.64 -15.23 9.45
N ASP A 570 -9.77 -16.25 8.61
CA ASP A 570 -9.37 -17.63 8.91
C ASP A 570 -7.90 -17.95 8.60
N LEU A 571 -7.08 -16.92 8.40
CA LEU A 571 -5.65 -16.97 8.04
C LEU A 571 -5.34 -17.60 6.67
N GLY A 572 -6.35 -18.00 5.89
CA GLY A 572 -6.21 -18.42 4.49
C GLY A 572 -5.33 -19.65 4.25
N ILE A 573 -5.01 -20.44 5.29
CA ILE A 573 -4.06 -21.55 5.21
C ILE A 573 -4.48 -22.54 4.14
N ALA A 574 -3.59 -22.76 3.16
CA ALA A 574 -3.82 -23.65 2.03
C ALA A 574 -3.86 -25.12 2.47
N GLY A 575 -4.60 -25.95 1.73
CA GLY A 575 -4.71 -27.39 1.99
C GLY A 575 -6.12 -27.88 2.18
N GLY A 576 -6.31 -29.20 2.24
CA GLY A 576 -7.59 -29.82 2.54
C GLY A 576 -7.98 -29.63 4.01
N PRO A 577 -9.29 -29.83 4.37
CA PRO A 577 -9.76 -29.64 5.74
C PRO A 577 -8.94 -30.40 6.78
N THR A 578 -8.59 -31.65 6.52
CA THR A 578 -7.81 -32.51 7.45
C THR A 578 -6.40 -31.98 7.69
N THR A 579 -5.71 -31.46 6.67
CA THR A 579 -4.36 -30.89 6.82
C THR A 579 -4.42 -29.60 7.63
N ARG A 580 -5.40 -28.75 7.33
CA ARG A 580 -5.64 -27.49 8.04
C ARG A 580 -5.96 -27.74 9.52
N ASP A 581 -6.90 -28.61 9.82
CA ASP A 581 -7.31 -28.91 11.20
C ASP A 581 -6.16 -29.53 12.00
N SER A 582 -5.37 -30.39 11.36
CA SER A 582 -4.19 -30.99 11.99
C SER A 582 -3.13 -29.96 12.33
N MET A 583 -2.87 -28.99 11.45
CA MET A 583 -1.94 -27.90 11.69
C MET A 583 -2.46 -26.94 12.74
N LEU A 584 -3.71 -26.49 12.63
CA LEU A 584 -4.35 -25.57 13.60
C LEU A 584 -4.42 -26.17 15.02
N GLY A 585 -4.47 -27.49 15.12
CA GLY A 585 -4.40 -28.20 16.41
C GLY A 585 -3.05 -28.03 17.15
N GLN A 586 -1.99 -27.58 16.48
CA GLN A 586 -0.69 -27.27 17.11
C GLN A 586 -0.64 -25.86 17.72
N PHE A 587 -1.70 -25.05 17.53
CA PHE A 587 -1.79 -23.66 18.00
C PHE A 587 -2.87 -23.55 19.10
N PRO A 588 -2.52 -23.87 20.36
CA PRO A 588 -3.47 -23.83 21.47
C PRO A 588 -3.84 -22.40 21.90
N VAL A 589 -2.97 -21.42 21.67
CA VAL A 589 -3.27 -20.02 21.94
C VAL A 589 -3.90 -19.39 20.71
N ARG A 590 -5.10 -18.88 20.86
CA ARG A 590 -5.83 -18.18 19.81
C ARG A 590 -6.30 -16.83 20.31
N VAL A 591 -5.90 -15.78 19.63
CA VAL A 591 -6.23 -14.40 19.94
C VAL A 591 -7.13 -13.87 18.83
N ALA A 592 -8.37 -13.59 19.18
CA ALA A 592 -9.32 -12.97 18.30
C ALA A 592 -9.49 -11.50 18.67
N LEU A 593 -9.05 -10.62 17.79
CA LEU A 593 -9.26 -9.17 17.85
C LEU A 593 -10.61 -8.81 17.19
N ALA A 594 -10.94 -7.54 17.09
CA ALA A 594 -12.16 -7.11 16.40
C ALA A 594 -12.23 -7.72 14.98
N GLY A 595 -13.31 -8.46 14.70
CA GLY A 595 -13.50 -9.19 13.44
C GLY A 595 -12.65 -10.46 13.27
N GLY A 596 -11.88 -10.86 14.28
CA GLY A 596 -11.02 -12.06 14.29
C GLY A 596 -11.67 -13.35 14.72
N GLY A 597 -12.99 -13.37 14.91
CA GLY A 597 -13.75 -14.56 15.34
C GLY A 597 -13.44 -15.87 14.61
N PRO A 598 -13.16 -15.87 13.30
CA PRO A 598 -12.86 -17.10 12.55
C PRO A 598 -11.65 -17.90 13.05
N VAL A 599 -10.78 -17.35 13.86
CA VAL A 599 -9.65 -18.08 14.46
C VAL A 599 -10.10 -18.97 15.63
N LEU A 600 -11.24 -18.66 16.24
CA LEU A 600 -11.88 -19.48 17.27
C LEU A 600 -12.62 -20.66 16.66
N GLU A 601 -13.10 -21.58 17.50
CA GLU A 601 -14.00 -22.64 17.02
C GLU A 601 -15.33 -22.05 16.53
N PRO A 602 -15.95 -22.63 15.49
CA PRO A 602 -17.19 -22.10 14.90
C PRO A 602 -18.36 -21.90 15.89
N SER A 603 -18.35 -22.61 16.99
CA SER A 603 -19.36 -22.50 18.08
C SER A 603 -19.02 -21.42 19.11
N ASN A 604 -17.84 -20.76 18.98
CA ASN A 604 -17.37 -19.74 19.92
C ASN A 604 -17.61 -18.34 19.33
N ASP A 605 -18.60 -17.65 19.86
CA ASP A 605 -19.01 -16.31 19.48
C ASP A 605 -18.44 -15.21 20.39
N ALA A 606 -17.47 -15.53 21.26
CA ALA A 606 -16.92 -14.61 22.24
C ALA A 606 -16.27 -13.35 21.62
N ALA A 607 -15.82 -13.45 20.37
CA ALA A 607 -15.24 -12.33 19.60
C ALA A 607 -16.28 -11.50 18.83
N ALA A 608 -17.57 -11.85 18.90
CA ALA A 608 -18.60 -11.11 18.22
C ALA A 608 -18.76 -9.71 18.84
N GLY A 609 -18.69 -8.67 18.02
CA GLY A 609 -18.88 -7.28 18.45
C GLY A 609 -17.75 -6.71 19.35
N LEU A 610 -16.55 -7.28 19.33
CA LEU A 610 -15.40 -6.73 20.06
C LEU A 610 -15.09 -5.30 19.57
N PRO A 611 -14.92 -4.35 20.50
CA PRO A 611 -14.41 -3.03 20.15
C PRO A 611 -12.91 -3.08 19.80
N VAL A 612 -12.46 -2.10 19.02
CA VAL A 612 -11.04 -1.85 18.74
C VAL A 612 -10.25 -1.71 20.07
N GLY A 613 -9.02 -2.22 20.12
CA GLY A 613 -8.25 -2.26 21.36
C GLY A 613 -8.68 -3.35 22.36
N SER A 614 -9.49 -4.31 21.89
CA SER A 614 -9.92 -5.46 22.71
C SER A 614 -9.64 -6.78 21.99
N ALA A 615 -9.39 -7.82 22.75
CA ALA A 615 -9.13 -9.17 22.26
C ALA A 615 -9.82 -10.22 23.14
N VAL A 616 -10.20 -11.34 22.52
CA VAL A 616 -10.45 -12.59 23.23
C VAL A 616 -9.17 -13.41 23.16
N VAL A 617 -8.57 -13.67 24.31
CA VAL A 617 -7.41 -14.54 24.45
C VAL A 617 -7.88 -15.90 24.95
N ASN A 618 -7.76 -16.93 24.11
CA ASN A 618 -8.16 -18.29 24.38
C ASN A 618 -6.92 -19.21 24.38
N THR A 619 -6.72 -19.97 25.44
CA THR A 619 -5.56 -20.89 25.58
C THR A 619 -5.97 -22.37 25.46
N ALA A 620 -7.19 -22.65 25.00
CA ALA A 620 -7.77 -23.98 24.83
C ALA A 620 -8.08 -24.32 23.37
N GLY A 621 -7.28 -23.84 22.42
CA GLY A 621 -7.47 -24.12 20.99
C GLY A 621 -8.71 -23.46 20.37
N GLY A 622 -9.19 -22.36 20.95
CA GLY A 622 -10.38 -21.65 20.46
C GLY A 622 -11.71 -22.26 20.93
N LEU A 623 -11.66 -23.31 21.74
CA LEU A 623 -12.89 -23.96 22.23
C LEU A 623 -13.73 -22.96 23.02
N GLY A 624 -15.00 -22.83 22.63
CA GLY A 624 -16.05 -22.17 23.37
C GLY A 624 -16.87 -23.18 24.15
N GLY A 625 -17.66 -22.70 25.08
CA GLY A 625 -18.59 -23.57 25.83
C GLY A 625 -19.62 -22.80 26.63
N PRO A 626 -20.60 -23.50 27.23
CA PRO A 626 -21.53 -22.86 28.13
C PRO A 626 -20.78 -22.04 29.17
N ARG A 627 -21.33 -20.90 29.58
CA ARG A 627 -20.75 -19.99 30.57
C ARG A 627 -20.19 -20.77 31.79
N GLY A 628 -18.86 -20.86 31.89
CA GLY A 628 -18.16 -21.63 32.92
C GLY A 628 -17.24 -22.74 32.41
N ALA A 629 -17.46 -23.34 31.26
CA ALA A 629 -16.60 -24.41 30.71
C ALA A 629 -15.22 -23.92 30.29
N THR A 630 -15.11 -22.65 29.84
CA THR A 630 -13.87 -21.97 29.45
C THR A 630 -13.28 -21.13 30.59
N ARG A 631 -13.77 -21.25 31.80
CA ARG A 631 -13.33 -20.47 32.94
C ARG A 631 -11.82 -20.69 33.19
N GLY A 632 -11.03 -19.62 33.00
CA GLY A 632 -9.57 -19.64 33.12
C GLY A 632 -8.82 -19.83 31.79
N HIS A 633 -9.45 -20.32 30.76
CA HIS A 633 -8.83 -20.51 29.41
C HIS A 633 -9.19 -19.44 28.40
N GLU A 634 -10.28 -18.72 28.63
CA GLU A 634 -10.74 -17.66 27.76
C GLU A 634 -10.95 -16.38 28.54
N ARG A 635 -10.39 -15.29 28.08
CA ARG A 635 -10.51 -13.97 28.71
C ARG A 635 -10.66 -12.89 27.64
N MET A 636 -11.60 -11.99 27.88
CA MET A 636 -11.65 -10.74 27.15
C MET A 636 -10.67 -9.76 27.79
N VAL A 637 -9.74 -9.25 27.00
CA VAL A 637 -8.70 -8.31 27.44
C VAL A 637 -8.81 -7.01 26.65
N ARG A 638 -8.50 -5.90 27.29
CA ARG A 638 -8.21 -4.64 26.63
C ARG A 638 -6.71 -4.45 26.57
N PHE A 639 -6.21 -3.93 25.46
CA PHE A 639 -4.80 -3.64 25.27
C PHE A 639 -4.63 -2.22 24.72
N PRO A 640 -3.54 -1.52 25.09
CA PRO A 640 -3.27 -0.19 24.60
C PRO A 640 -2.72 -0.27 23.18
N ASP A 641 -2.85 0.83 22.47
CA ASP A 641 -2.06 1.01 21.26
C ASP A 641 -0.71 1.66 21.61
N PRO A 642 0.39 0.92 21.48
CA PRO A 642 1.71 1.42 21.86
C PRO A 642 2.15 2.61 20.99
N HIS A 643 1.61 2.71 19.76
CA HIS A 643 1.97 3.77 18.82
C HIS A 643 1.34 5.13 19.16
N GLU A 644 0.43 5.20 20.12
CA GLU A 644 -0.05 6.47 20.70
C GLU A 644 1.00 7.15 21.59
N ALA A 645 1.96 6.38 22.10
CA ALA A 645 3.07 6.88 22.91
C ALA A 645 4.44 6.50 22.29
N PRO A 646 4.80 7.01 21.11
CA PRO A 646 6.02 6.62 20.40
C PRO A 646 7.30 6.96 21.20
N GLU A 647 7.23 7.94 22.11
CA GLU A 647 8.32 8.29 23.01
C GLU A 647 8.63 7.12 23.96
N THR A 648 7.62 6.46 24.52
CA THR A 648 7.77 5.30 25.42
C THR A 648 8.44 4.14 24.69
N ILE A 649 8.03 3.86 23.44
CA ILE A 649 8.68 2.83 22.60
C ILE A 649 10.15 3.21 22.36
N GLY A 650 10.41 4.45 21.95
CA GLY A 650 11.76 4.93 21.67
C GLY A 650 12.67 4.90 22.89
N GLU A 651 12.16 5.25 24.06
CA GLU A 651 12.90 5.19 25.31
C GLU A 651 13.22 3.75 25.70
N LEU A 652 12.25 2.85 25.63
CA LEU A 652 12.47 1.42 25.89
C LEU A 652 13.50 0.85 24.91
N ARG A 653 13.38 1.12 23.60
CA ARG A 653 14.32 0.64 22.60
C ARG A 653 15.76 1.11 22.87
N ARG A 654 15.95 2.38 23.21
CA ARG A 654 17.28 2.94 23.55
C ARG A 654 17.84 2.31 24.82
N ARG A 655 16.99 2.06 25.82
CA ARG A 655 17.38 1.39 27.07
C ARG A 655 17.82 -0.05 26.82
N LEU A 656 17.05 -0.81 26.02
CA LEU A 656 17.41 -2.18 25.61
C LEU A 656 18.71 -2.19 24.79
N TRP A 657 18.85 -1.26 23.85
CA TRP A 657 20.06 -1.13 23.05
C TRP A 657 21.30 -0.78 23.86
N ALA A 658 21.17 0.08 24.86
CA ALA A 658 22.26 0.43 25.76
C ALA A 658 22.72 -0.75 26.62
N ALA A 659 21.80 -1.64 27.01
CA ALA A 659 22.08 -2.82 27.83
C ALA A 659 22.57 -4.04 27.01
N ARG A 660 22.61 -3.97 25.67
CA ARG A 660 22.98 -5.08 24.80
C ARG A 660 24.41 -5.57 25.04
N PRO A 661 24.69 -6.87 24.85
CA PRO A 661 26.08 -7.35 24.81
C PRO A 661 26.89 -6.67 23.72
N GLU A 662 28.16 -6.38 23.97
CA GLU A 662 29.05 -5.66 23.02
C GLU A 662 29.15 -6.31 21.64
N ARG A 663 28.96 -7.63 21.54
CA ARG A 663 29.01 -8.40 20.31
C ARG A 663 27.67 -8.50 19.58
N SER A 664 26.61 -7.84 20.05
CA SER A 664 25.30 -7.86 19.39
C SER A 664 25.37 -7.15 18.04
N ALA A 665 25.12 -7.92 16.98
CA ALA A 665 24.97 -7.38 15.63
C ALA A 665 23.58 -6.77 15.44
N PRO A 666 23.44 -5.72 14.62
CA PRO A 666 22.14 -5.20 14.23
C PRO A 666 21.32 -6.27 13.50
N PRO A 667 19.99 -6.20 13.54
CA PRO A 667 19.14 -7.16 12.84
C PRO A 667 19.36 -7.09 11.32
N VAL A 668 19.27 -8.24 10.68
CA VAL A 668 19.24 -8.30 9.21
C VAL A 668 17.85 -7.89 8.74
N VAL A 669 17.77 -6.77 8.03
CA VAL A 669 16.48 -6.21 7.56
C VAL A 669 16.32 -6.47 6.07
N PHE A 670 15.26 -7.15 5.70
CA PHE A 670 14.76 -7.23 4.33
C PHE A 670 13.61 -6.23 4.17
N ALA A 671 13.80 -5.18 3.39
CA ALA A 671 12.76 -4.21 3.04
C ALA A 671 12.34 -4.45 1.58
N GLY A 672 11.10 -4.92 1.38
CA GLY A 672 10.62 -5.33 0.06
C GLY A 672 10.59 -4.21 -0.98
N TRP A 673 10.46 -2.97 -0.53
CA TRP A 673 10.49 -1.78 -1.38
C TRP A 673 11.89 -1.23 -1.65
N ALA A 674 12.90 -1.61 -0.82
CA ALA A 674 14.22 -1.02 -0.91
C ALA A 674 15.02 -1.66 -2.05
N ARG A 675 15.64 -0.83 -2.85
CA ARG A 675 16.63 -1.24 -3.85
C ARG A 675 18.03 -1.10 -3.28
N PRO A 676 18.83 -2.17 -3.26
CA PRO A 676 20.19 -2.10 -2.75
C PRO A 676 21.06 -1.26 -3.69
N SER A 677 21.99 -0.46 -3.12
CA SER A 677 22.97 0.28 -3.88
C SER A 677 24.19 -0.59 -4.17
N LEU A 678 24.67 -0.58 -5.43
CA LEU A 678 25.89 -1.27 -5.83
C LEU A 678 27.11 -0.72 -5.06
N ARG A 679 27.19 0.60 -4.85
CA ARG A 679 28.32 1.26 -4.16
C ARG A 679 28.44 0.82 -2.71
N ASN A 680 27.35 0.40 -2.09
CA ASN A 680 27.31 -0.07 -0.71
C ASN A 680 27.54 -1.58 -0.58
N ASP A 681 27.68 -2.30 -1.68
CA ASP A 681 27.92 -3.74 -1.67
C ASP A 681 29.37 -4.04 -1.25
N PRO A 682 29.59 -4.98 -0.29
CA PRO A 682 30.94 -5.32 0.17
C PRO A 682 31.82 -5.96 -0.90
N HIS A 683 31.24 -6.72 -1.84
CA HIS A 683 32.01 -7.33 -2.95
C HIS A 683 32.43 -6.26 -3.95
N TYR A 684 31.55 -5.31 -4.26
CA TYR A 684 31.91 -4.16 -5.11
C TYR A 684 33.01 -3.31 -4.50
N ARG A 685 32.91 -3.00 -3.20
CA ARG A 685 33.97 -2.25 -2.50
C ARG A 685 35.30 -3.00 -2.45
N ALA A 686 35.23 -4.33 -2.26
CA ALA A 686 36.42 -5.17 -2.28
C ALA A 686 37.07 -5.19 -3.67
N ALA A 687 36.26 -5.26 -4.74
CA ALA A 687 36.72 -5.19 -6.12
C ALA A 687 37.38 -3.85 -6.42
N PHE A 688 36.71 -2.76 -6.09
CA PHE A 688 37.22 -1.40 -6.28
C PHE A 688 38.51 -1.12 -5.51
N ALA A 689 38.71 -1.80 -4.35
CA ALA A 689 39.94 -1.74 -3.56
C ALA A 689 41.02 -2.73 -4.02
N GLY A 690 40.84 -3.44 -5.16
CA GLY A 690 41.78 -4.41 -5.70
C GLY A 690 41.96 -5.68 -4.86
N ARG A 691 40.97 -6.01 -4.00
CA ARG A 691 41.00 -7.17 -3.09
C ARG A 691 40.14 -8.34 -3.55
N ALA A 692 39.44 -8.20 -4.69
CA ALA A 692 38.59 -9.23 -5.23
C ALA A 692 39.38 -10.29 -6.01
N ARG A 693 38.84 -11.53 -6.06
CA ARG A 693 39.40 -12.63 -6.81
C ARG A 693 38.61 -12.87 -8.10
N GLY A 694 39.15 -12.41 -9.23
CA GLY A 694 38.57 -12.59 -10.57
C GLY A 694 37.37 -11.66 -10.87
N PRO A 695 36.98 -11.54 -12.15
CA PRO A 695 35.87 -10.71 -12.57
C PRO A 695 34.52 -11.38 -12.24
N VAL A 696 33.61 -10.60 -11.67
CA VAL A 696 32.26 -11.04 -11.28
C VAL A 696 31.23 -10.00 -11.69
N ALA A 697 30.14 -10.43 -12.28
CA ALA A 697 28.97 -9.58 -12.51
C ALA A 697 28.06 -9.61 -11.27
N LEU A 698 27.96 -8.50 -10.56
CA LEU A 698 27.07 -8.36 -9.39
C LEU A 698 25.70 -7.90 -9.87
N LEU A 699 24.65 -8.65 -9.49
CA LEU A 699 23.29 -8.44 -9.99
C LEU A 699 22.37 -7.76 -8.97
N GLY A 700 22.52 -8.09 -7.70
CA GLY A 700 21.65 -7.63 -6.64
C GLY A 700 21.83 -8.38 -5.33
N ARG A 701 20.82 -8.35 -4.48
CA ARG A 701 20.76 -9.08 -3.21
C ARG A 701 19.74 -10.20 -3.28
N ALA A 702 20.10 -11.39 -2.84
CA ALA A 702 19.16 -12.50 -2.73
C ALA A 702 18.01 -12.16 -1.78
N VAL A 703 16.84 -12.72 -2.09
CA VAL A 703 15.66 -12.68 -1.22
C VAL A 703 15.79 -13.84 -0.23
N ASP A 704 16.76 -13.75 0.65
CA ASP A 704 17.05 -14.69 1.72
C ASP A 704 17.36 -13.96 3.04
N LEU A 705 17.51 -14.72 4.12
CA LEU A 705 17.83 -14.16 5.45
C LEU A 705 19.22 -13.53 5.51
N SER A 706 20.18 -14.02 4.72
CA SER A 706 21.55 -13.51 4.71
C SER A 706 21.69 -12.26 3.85
N ARG A 707 20.72 -12.04 2.92
CA ARG A 707 20.81 -11.01 1.90
C ARG A 707 22.12 -11.06 1.13
N SER A 708 22.52 -12.28 0.79
CA SER A 708 23.77 -12.53 0.07
C SER A 708 23.80 -11.80 -1.27
N THR A 709 25.00 -11.38 -1.69
CA THR A 709 25.16 -10.76 -3.00
C THR A 709 25.02 -11.82 -4.08
N VAL A 710 24.06 -11.63 -4.98
CA VAL A 710 23.87 -12.50 -6.15
C VAL A 710 24.85 -12.06 -7.23
N MET A 711 25.68 -13.00 -7.68
CA MET A 711 26.78 -12.72 -8.59
C MET A 711 26.99 -13.83 -9.59
N VAL A 712 27.47 -13.49 -10.78
CA VAL A 712 27.86 -14.41 -11.84
C VAL A 712 29.36 -14.29 -12.06
N PRO A 713 30.16 -15.32 -11.75
CA PRO A 713 31.59 -15.30 -12.03
C PRO A 713 31.86 -15.34 -13.54
N LEU A 714 32.72 -14.46 -14.05
CA LEU A 714 33.11 -14.39 -15.45
C LEU A 714 34.54 -14.91 -15.63
N GLY A 715 34.73 -16.19 -15.34
CA GLY A 715 36.02 -16.89 -15.51
C GLY A 715 36.10 -17.68 -16.83
N ALA A 716 37.17 -18.42 -17.04
CA ALA A 716 37.42 -19.20 -18.26
C ALA A 716 36.54 -20.47 -18.44
N GLY A 717 35.57 -20.69 -17.53
CA GLY A 717 34.67 -21.84 -17.63
C GLY A 717 33.57 -21.67 -18.68
N ALA A 718 33.00 -22.78 -19.16
CA ALA A 718 31.82 -22.73 -19.99
C ALA A 718 30.64 -22.00 -19.28
N GLY A 719 29.76 -21.36 -20.03
CA GLY A 719 28.59 -20.70 -19.50
C GLY A 719 28.87 -19.34 -18.79
N ARG A 720 30.10 -18.86 -18.82
CA ARG A 720 30.49 -17.64 -18.10
C ARG A 720 30.18 -16.37 -18.92
N ASN A 721 28.93 -16.24 -19.36
CA ASN A 721 28.31 -15.08 -19.96
C ASN A 721 27.07 -14.70 -19.15
N LEU A 722 26.51 -13.54 -19.41
CA LEU A 722 25.28 -13.05 -18.77
C LEU A 722 24.22 -12.74 -19.83
N ALA A 723 23.08 -13.43 -19.76
CA ALA A 723 21.91 -13.15 -20.58
C ALA A 723 20.81 -12.52 -19.69
N VAL A 724 20.48 -11.26 -19.95
CA VAL A 724 19.36 -10.57 -19.29
C VAL A 724 18.16 -10.59 -20.22
N LEU A 725 17.08 -11.21 -19.78
CA LEU A 725 15.83 -11.37 -20.54
C LEU A 725 14.72 -10.52 -19.92
N GLY A 726 14.02 -9.76 -20.76
CA GLY A 726 12.81 -9.06 -20.35
C GLY A 726 12.73 -7.63 -20.86
N PRO A 727 11.51 -7.08 -20.91
CA PRO A 727 11.26 -5.73 -21.37
C PRO A 727 11.67 -4.67 -20.34
N GLY A 728 11.81 -3.43 -20.80
CA GLY A 728 11.82 -2.27 -19.94
C GLY A 728 13.15 -1.86 -19.33
N ALA A 729 13.08 -0.74 -18.60
CA ALA A 729 14.25 -0.04 -18.09
C ALA A 729 14.98 -0.81 -16.96
N GLU A 730 14.29 -1.67 -16.22
CA GLU A 730 14.90 -2.46 -15.13
C GLU A 730 15.90 -3.47 -15.65
N ALA A 731 15.59 -4.17 -16.73
CA ALA A 731 16.50 -5.11 -17.38
C ALA A 731 17.74 -4.40 -17.96
N VAL A 732 17.54 -3.23 -18.56
CA VAL A 732 18.62 -2.37 -19.09
C VAL A 732 19.53 -1.88 -17.96
N ALA A 733 18.94 -1.40 -16.86
CA ALA A 733 19.67 -0.93 -15.69
C ALA A 733 20.46 -2.06 -15.00
N LEU A 734 19.89 -3.26 -14.91
CA LEU A 734 20.56 -4.45 -14.35
C LEU A 734 21.80 -4.81 -15.18
N LEU A 735 21.69 -4.85 -16.51
CA LEU A 735 22.83 -5.11 -17.41
C LEU A 735 23.93 -4.07 -17.22
N ALA A 736 23.57 -2.78 -17.19
CA ALA A 736 24.53 -1.69 -17.02
C ALA A 736 25.24 -1.76 -15.66
N THR A 737 24.51 -2.11 -14.61
CA THR A 737 25.03 -2.27 -13.24
C THR A 737 25.96 -3.49 -13.15
N ALA A 738 25.61 -4.60 -13.78
CA ALA A 738 26.45 -5.77 -13.90
C ALA A 738 27.79 -5.42 -14.61
N ALA A 739 27.75 -4.72 -15.74
CA ALA A 739 28.93 -4.30 -16.47
C ALA A 739 29.85 -3.37 -15.63
N ARG A 740 29.27 -2.41 -14.87
CA ARG A 740 30.04 -1.55 -13.92
C ARG A 740 30.72 -2.39 -12.85
N SER A 741 30.04 -3.39 -12.34
CA SER A 741 30.64 -4.25 -11.31
C SER A 741 31.81 -5.07 -11.85
N VAL A 742 31.71 -5.56 -13.08
CA VAL A 742 32.79 -6.27 -13.77
C VAL A 742 34.02 -5.35 -13.95
N ALA A 743 33.78 -4.10 -14.37
CA ALA A 743 34.86 -3.12 -14.55
C ALA A 743 35.64 -2.87 -13.25
N ALA A 744 34.95 -2.78 -12.11
CA ALA A 744 35.60 -2.59 -10.81
C ALA A 744 36.56 -3.72 -10.41
N HIS A 745 36.48 -4.89 -11.03
CA HIS A 745 37.40 -6.02 -10.77
C HIS A 745 38.72 -5.92 -11.55
N HIS A 746 38.83 -4.99 -12.48
CA HIS A 746 40.02 -4.80 -13.29
C HIS A 746 40.83 -3.59 -12.78
N PRO A 747 42.19 -3.70 -12.73
CA PRO A 747 43.03 -2.52 -12.53
C PRO A 747 42.75 -1.47 -13.60
N PRO A 748 42.86 -0.17 -13.29
CA PRO A 748 42.64 0.87 -14.26
C PRO A 748 43.47 0.67 -15.53
N GLY A 749 42.87 0.86 -16.69
CA GLY A 749 43.50 0.71 -18.01
C GLY A 749 43.59 -0.73 -18.55
N THR A 750 43.29 -1.78 -17.74
CA THR A 750 43.49 -3.16 -18.16
C THR A 750 42.23 -3.81 -18.76
N GLY A 751 41.02 -3.36 -18.37
CA GLY A 751 39.78 -3.85 -18.90
C GLY A 751 39.50 -3.36 -20.32
N ARG A 752 38.97 -4.23 -21.20
CA ARG A 752 38.45 -3.88 -22.53
C ARG A 752 36.94 -4.11 -22.58
N PHE A 753 36.19 -3.07 -22.94
CA PHE A 753 34.74 -3.12 -23.04
C PHE A 753 34.28 -2.62 -24.41
N VAL A 754 33.50 -3.45 -25.10
CA VAL A 754 32.79 -3.05 -26.32
C VAL A 754 31.33 -2.84 -25.95
N VAL A 755 30.83 -1.62 -26.04
CA VAL A 755 29.46 -1.29 -25.68
C VAL A 755 28.65 -1.02 -26.96
N ALA A 756 27.56 -1.77 -27.14
CA ALA A 756 26.66 -1.59 -28.28
C ALA A 756 25.22 -1.39 -27.78
N SER A 757 24.49 -0.47 -28.41
CA SER A 757 23.05 -0.38 -28.24
C SER A 757 22.36 -0.49 -29.58
N LEU A 758 21.62 -1.58 -29.75
CA LEU A 758 20.80 -1.85 -30.94
C LEU A 758 19.35 -1.41 -30.74
N ALA A 759 18.99 -1.04 -29.49
CA ALA A 759 17.69 -0.56 -29.07
C ALA A 759 17.76 0.93 -28.69
N THR A 760 16.90 1.74 -29.29
CA THR A 760 16.90 3.21 -29.09
C THR A 760 16.59 3.60 -27.64
N GLU A 761 15.72 2.85 -26.99
CA GLU A 761 15.33 3.05 -25.58
C GLU A 761 16.49 2.82 -24.59
N ALA A 762 17.45 1.98 -24.93
CA ALA A 762 18.62 1.68 -24.10
C ALA A 762 19.83 2.58 -24.44
N ALA A 763 19.79 3.33 -25.53
CA ALA A 763 20.92 4.15 -25.96
C ALA A 763 21.44 5.14 -24.90
N PRO A 764 20.59 5.88 -24.16
CA PRO A 764 21.05 6.79 -23.12
C PRO A 764 21.82 6.07 -21.99
N VAL A 765 21.36 4.88 -21.61
CA VAL A 765 22.01 4.08 -20.55
C VAL A 765 23.33 3.49 -21.05
N ALA A 766 23.37 3.03 -22.31
CA ALA A 766 24.61 2.53 -22.92
C ALA A 766 25.65 3.63 -23.08
N ASP A 767 25.25 4.84 -23.46
CA ASP A 767 26.13 5.99 -23.60
C ASP A 767 26.67 6.44 -22.23
N ALA A 768 25.82 6.50 -21.21
CA ALA A 768 26.24 6.79 -19.83
C ALA A 768 27.21 5.72 -19.30
N LEU A 769 26.92 4.44 -19.55
CA LEU A 769 27.80 3.34 -19.17
C LEU A 769 29.18 3.47 -19.87
N ALA A 770 29.18 3.70 -21.17
CA ALA A 770 30.42 3.85 -21.93
C ALA A 770 31.25 5.03 -21.42
N ALA A 771 30.63 6.16 -21.10
CA ALA A 771 31.30 7.33 -20.53
C ALA A 771 31.90 7.03 -19.15
N ASP A 772 31.14 6.35 -18.26
CA ASP A 772 31.61 5.96 -16.92
C ASP A 772 32.83 5.02 -17.00
N LEU A 773 32.78 4.04 -17.89
CA LEU A 773 33.85 3.06 -18.05
C LEU A 773 35.08 3.62 -18.72
N ALA A 774 34.92 4.58 -19.67
CA ALA A 774 36.02 5.20 -20.41
C ALA A 774 36.98 5.99 -19.50
N GLY A 775 36.49 6.42 -18.32
CA GLY A 775 37.33 7.08 -17.30
C GLY A 775 38.41 6.17 -16.68
N GLN A 776 38.27 4.86 -16.81
CA GLN A 776 39.12 3.86 -16.12
C GLN A 776 39.62 2.74 -17.03
N HIS A 777 38.98 2.46 -18.18
CA HIS A 777 39.24 1.29 -19.04
C HIS A 777 39.24 1.65 -20.53
N ARG A 778 39.62 0.68 -21.37
CA ARG A 778 39.48 0.78 -22.83
C ARG A 778 38.02 0.53 -23.22
N VAL A 779 37.37 1.52 -23.77
CA VAL A 779 35.96 1.42 -24.15
C VAL A 779 35.78 1.78 -25.62
N GLU A 780 35.10 0.90 -26.35
CA GLU A 780 34.67 1.13 -27.72
C GLU A 780 33.14 1.19 -27.75
N ARG A 781 32.59 2.30 -28.22
CA ARG A 781 31.14 2.43 -28.48
C ARG A 781 30.91 2.13 -29.95
N VAL A 782 30.15 1.06 -30.24
CA VAL A 782 29.97 0.54 -31.60
C VAL A 782 28.51 0.43 -32.00
N ASP A 783 28.27 0.45 -33.33
CA ASP A 783 27.01 0.10 -33.99
C ASP A 783 26.94 -1.40 -34.32
N LEU A 784 25.90 -1.84 -35.04
CA LEU A 784 25.73 -3.25 -35.40
C LEU A 784 26.92 -3.77 -36.27
N PRO A 785 27.40 -3.10 -37.31
CA PRO A 785 28.59 -3.52 -38.05
C PRO A 785 29.83 -3.63 -37.17
N GLY A 786 30.05 -2.65 -36.29
CA GLY A 786 31.16 -2.69 -35.34
C GLY A 786 31.05 -3.81 -34.32
N LEU A 787 29.83 -4.12 -33.85
CA LEU A 787 29.58 -5.26 -32.97
C LEU A 787 29.91 -6.59 -33.67
N LEU A 788 29.49 -6.79 -34.91
CA LEU A 788 29.81 -8.00 -35.68
C LEU A 788 31.33 -8.17 -35.85
N ALA A 789 32.05 -7.07 -36.16
CA ALA A 789 33.50 -7.08 -36.19
C ALA A 789 34.14 -7.44 -34.82
N ALA A 790 33.58 -6.93 -33.74
CA ALA A 790 34.04 -7.26 -32.36
C ALA A 790 33.74 -8.71 -31.96
N VAL A 791 32.63 -9.29 -32.46
CA VAL A 791 32.33 -10.71 -32.25
C VAL A 791 33.33 -11.62 -32.98
N ASP A 792 33.81 -11.19 -34.15
CA ASP A 792 34.81 -11.95 -34.95
C ASP A 792 36.27 -11.71 -34.42
N ALA A 793 36.51 -10.63 -33.65
CA ALA A 793 37.81 -10.33 -33.13
C ALA A 793 38.21 -11.34 -32.00
N GLU A 794 39.43 -11.81 -32.00
CA GLU A 794 39.95 -12.77 -30.97
C GLU A 794 40.47 -12.11 -29.69
N GLU A 795 40.32 -10.81 -29.54
CA GLU A 795 40.83 -10.05 -28.40
C GLU A 795 39.99 -10.31 -27.12
N PRO A 796 40.65 -10.62 -25.97
CA PRO A 796 39.95 -10.76 -24.69
C PRO A 796 39.22 -9.47 -24.28
N GLY A 797 38.04 -9.60 -23.64
CA GLY A 797 37.28 -8.46 -23.18
C GLY A 797 35.79 -8.76 -23.01
N TYR A 798 35.02 -7.73 -22.71
CA TYR A 798 33.60 -7.78 -22.41
C TYR A 798 32.80 -7.09 -23.50
N LEU A 799 31.87 -7.83 -24.10
CA LEU A 799 30.90 -7.29 -25.03
C LEU A 799 29.60 -7.00 -24.26
N VAL A 800 29.26 -5.73 -24.10
CA VAL A 800 28.04 -5.29 -23.40
C VAL A 800 27.04 -4.81 -24.44
N VAL A 801 25.99 -5.61 -24.68
CA VAL A 801 25.09 -5.39 -25.82
C VAL A 801 23.65 -5.22 -25.37
N PHE A 802 23.06 -4.08 -25.71
CA PHE A 802 21.67 -3.78 -25.43
C PHE A 802 20.82 -3.98 -26.68
N GLY A 803 19.80 -4.87 -26.61
CA GLY A 803 18.83 -5.11 -27.67
C GLY A 803 19.27 -6.16 -28.68
N LEU A 804 19.87 -7.25 -28.23
CA LEU A 804 20.34 -8.38 -29.06
C LEU A 804 19.22 -9.08 -29.84
N ASP A 805 17.97 -8.88 -29.50
CA ASP A 805 16.82 -9.35 -30.27
C ASP A 805 16.78 -8.77 -31.71
N ARG A 806 17.46 -7.64 -31.96
CA ARG A 806 17.57 -7.06 -33.31
C ARG A 806 18.58 -7.76 -34.21
N VAL A 807 19.55 -8.47 -33.64
CA VAL A 807 20.53 -9.24 -34.42
C VAL A 807 19.84 -10.40 -35.14
N THR A 808 18.86 -11.02 -34.50
CA THR A 808 18.10 -12.15 -35.06
C THR A 808 16.98 -11.73 -36.03
N THR A 809 16.51 -10.46 -35.97
CA THR A 809 15.41 -9.97 -36.80
C THR A 809 15.89 -9.40 -38.16
N HIS A 810 17.16 -9.00 -38.29
CA HIS A 810 17.68 -8.49 -39.55
C HIS A 810 17.96 -9.55 -40.62
N GLU A 811 17.72 -10.83 -40.34
CA GLU A 811 18.01 -11.95 -41.28
C GLU A 811 16.81 -12.49 -42.04
N ARG A 812 15.64 -11.90 -41.96
CA ARG A 812 14.58 -12.19 -42.91
C ARG A 812 14.67 -11.21 -44.05
N PRO A 813 15.14 -11.64 -45.26
CA PRO A 813 14.85 -10.84 -46.43
C PRO A 813 13.33 -10.77 -46.54
N ALA A 814 12.80 -9.57 -46.78
CA ALA A 814 11.41 -9.35 -47.11
C ALA A 814 11.06 -10.15 -48.37
N GLY A 815 10.79 -11.43 -48.23
CA GLY A 815 10.17 -12.27 -49.24
C GLY A 815 8.72 -11.83 -49.30
N GLY A 816 8.36 -11.16 -50.41
CA GLY A 816 7.03 -10.69 -50.68
C GLY A 816 6.00 -11.77 -50.45
N VAL A 817 5.05 -11.48 -49.58
CA VAL A 817 3.79 -12.21 -49.49
C VAL A 817 2.99 -11.88 -50.72
N THR A 818 3.08 -12.72 -51.74
CA THR A 818 2.03 -12.78 -52.77
C THR A 818 0.83 -13.44 -52.12
N THR A 819 -0.16 -12.61 -51.86
CA THR A 819 -1.53 -13.06 -51.52
C THR A 819 -2.06 -13.86 -52.70
N HIS A 820 -2.10 -15.20 -52.55
CA HIS A 820 -2.95 -16.02 -53.41
C HIS A 820 -4.30 -16.17 -52.73
N GLU A 821 -5.28 -15.47 -53.31
CA GLU A 821 -6.69 -15.77 -53.17
C GLU A 821 -6.94 -17.22 -53.58
N ARG A 822 -7.69 -17.91 -52.77
CA ARG A 822 -8.19 -19.26 -52.97
C ARG A 822 -9.48 -19.21 -53.78
N PRO A 823 -9.60 -19.80 -54.99
CA PRO A 823 -10.90 -20.19 -55.53
C PRO A 823 -11.26 -21.61 -55.10
N THR A 824 -12.47 -21.76 -54.63
CA THR A 824 -13.19 -23.04 -54.42
C THR A 824 -13.55 -23.69 -55.75
N GLY A 825 -13.36 -25.02 -55.82
CA GLY A 825 -14.13 -25.84 -56.72
C GLY A 825 -13.40 -26.97 -57.45
N GLY A 826 -13.74 -28.23 -57.14
CA GLY A 826 -14.03 -29.33 -58.09
C GLY A 826 -12.89 -30.22 -58.58
N VAL A 827 -12.83 -31.38 -58.01
CA VAL A 827 -12.67 -32.78 -58.57
C VAL A 827 -12.27 -32.93 -60.03
N THR A 828 -11.13 -33.61 -60.32
CA THR A 828 -11.08 -34.94 -61.10
C THR A 828 -9.60 -35.33 -61.37
N ALA A 829 -9.41 -36.64 -61.33
CA ALA A 829 -8.17 -37.38 -61.63
C ALA A 829 -7.80 -37.33 -63.10
N HIS A 830 -6.54 -37.43 -63.43
CA HIS A 830 -5.84 -38.38 -64.30
C HIS A 830 -4.52 -37.86 -64.88
N GLU A 831 -3.58 -38.78 -64.91
CA GLU A 831 -2.50 -39.02 -65.92
C GLU A 831 -1.12 -38.37 -65.73
N ARG A 832 -0.18 -39.33 -65.52
CA ARG A 832 1.25 -39.19 -65.81
C ARG A 832 1.49 -39.13 -67.35
N PRO A 833 2.55 -38.46 -67.76
CA PRO A 833 3.51 -39.16 -68.60
C PRO A 833 4.98 -38.97 -68.19
N THR A 834 5.69 -39.96 -68.57
CA THR A 834 7.09 -40.34 -68.49
C THR A 834 8.05 -39.49 -69.31
N GLY A 835 9.25 -39.20 -68.74
CA GLY A 835 10.52 -39.45 -69.37
C GLY A 835 11.13 -38.41 -70.28
N GLY A 836 12.36 -37.96 -69.92
CA GLY A 836 13.35 -37.43 -70.84
C GLY A 836 14.57 -36.84 -70.07
N PRO A 837 15.80 -37.07 -70.53
CA PRO A 837 17.00 -36.89 -69.68
C PRO A 837 17.53 -35.47 -69.62
N ALA A 838 18.19 -35.18 -68.47
CA ALA A 838 18.87 -33.95 -68.15
C ALA A 838 20.15 -33.70 -68.98
N PRO A 839 20.47 -32.43 -69.25
CA PRO A 839 21.82 -32.04 -69.60
C PRO A 839 22.65 -31.70 -68.36
N HIS A 840 23.89 -32.16 -68.37
CA HIS A 840 24.93 -31.87 -67.39
C HIS A 840 25.19 -30.36 -67.27
N GLY A 841 24.76 -29.78 -66.16
CA GLY A 841 25.15 -28.41 -65.70
C GLY A 841 26.39 -28.53 -64.85
N ARG A 842 27.35 -27.65 -65.12
CA ARG A 842 28.58 -27.41 -64.33
C ARG A 842 28.25 -27.19 -62.84
N PRO A 843 29.20 -27.53 -61.92
CA PRO A 843 29.04 -27.16 -60.52
C PRO A 843 29.02 -25.63 -60.41
N ILE A 844 27.89 -25.11 -59.96
CA ILE A 844 27.78 -23.72 -59.46
C ILE A 844 28.53 -23.77 -58.15
N ASP A 845 29.64 -23.02 -58.05
CA ASP A 845 30.25 -22.67 -56.77
C ASP A 845 29.14 -22.13 -55.86
N ARG A 846 28.79 -22.93 -54.87
CA ARG A 846 27.98 -22.42 -53.74
C ARG A 846 28.82 -21.32 -53.08
N PRO A 847 28.32 -20.09 -53.03
CA PRO A 847 28.96 -19.07 -52.17
C PRO A 847 29.04 -19.66 -50.78
N ALA A 848 30.21 -19.53 -50.14
CA ALA A 848 30.46 -19.90 -48.77
C ALA A 848 29.25 -19.46 -47.96
N ALA A 849 28.62 -20.40 -47.26
CA ALA A 849 27.48 -20.10 -46.41
C ALA A 849 27.94 -19.01 -45.43
N HIS A 850 27.49 -17.78 -45.62
CA HIS A 850 27.69 -16.75 -44.64
C HIS A 850 27.00 -17.26 -43.38
N GLU A 851 27.80 -17.54 -42.30
CA GLU A 851 27.28 -17.91 -41.00
C GLU A 851 26.28 -16.83 -40.59
N LEU A 852 25.07 -17.29 -40.22
CA LEU A 852 24.02 -16.40 -39.72
C LEU A 852 24.55 -15.69 -38.46
N PRO A 853 24.26 -14.40 -38.19
CA PRO A 853 24.70 -13.67 -37.00
C PRO A 853 24.36 -14.41 -35.69
N ALA A 854 23.26 -15.13 -35.62
CA ALA A 854 22.89 -15.98 -34.49
C ALA A 854 23.90 -17.13 -34.22
N ASP A 855 24.45 -17.72 -35.26
CA ASP A 855 25.46 -18.81 -35.13
C ASP A 855 26.80 -18.24 -34.63
N ARG A 856 27.19 -17.04 -35.05
CA ARG A 856 28.40 -16.37 -34.56
C ARG A 856 28.26 -16.00 -33.09
N LEU A 857 27.08 -15.46 -32.70
CA LEU A 857 26.79 -15.14 -31.32
C LEU A 857 26.82 -16.42 -30.44
N ARG A 858 26.28 -17.51 -30.93
CA ARG A 858 26.34 -18.82 -30.25
C ARG A 858 27.80 -19.32 -30.10
N ALA A 859 28.60 -19.21 -31.14
CA ALA A 859 30.02 -19.58 -31.06
C ALA A 859 30.74 -18.73 -30.00
N LEU A 860 30.47 -17.44 -29.93
CA LEU A 860 31.01 -16.54 -28.89
C LEU A 860 30.56 -16.99 -27.48
N LEU A 861 29.29 -17.31 -27.28
CA LEU A 861 28.77 -17.75 -25.98
C LEU A 861 29.44 -19.04 -25.51
N ARG A 862 29.70 -19.98 -26.40
CA ARG A 862 30.29 -21.30 -26.11
C ARG A 862 31.81 -21.25 -25.98
N ASP A 863 32.47 -20.64 -26.95
CA ASP A 863 33.93 -20.73 -27.14
C ASP A 863 34.66 -19.45 -26.65
N GLY A 864 33.93 -18.36 -26.37
CA GLY A 864 34.48 -17.11 -25.89
C GLY A 864 35.07 -17.11 -24.48
N PRO A 865 34.36 -17.65 -23.43
CA PRO A 865 34.84 -17.61 -22.06
C PRO A 865 36.20 -18.25 -21.82
N PRO A 866 36.55 -19.41 -22.42
CA PRO A 866 37.91 -19.99 -22.36
C PRO A 866 38.99 -19.06 -22.92
N ALA A 867 38.62 -18.21 -23.87
CA ALA A 867 39.52 -17.21 -24.48
C ALA A 867 39.49 -15.86 -23.77
N GLY A 868 38.80 -15.73 -22.62
CA GLY A 868 38.65 -14.49 -21.87
C GLY A 868 37.70 -13.47 -22.54
N ARG A 869 36.78 -13.97 -23.37
CA ARG A 869 35.78 -13.14 -24.08
C ARG A 869 34.41 -13.43 -23.52
N HIS A 870 33.75 -12.45 -22.96
CA HIS A 870 32.48 -12.63 -22.28
C HIS A 870 31.41 -11.72 -22.88
N LEU A 871 30.20 -12.27 -23.10
CA LEU A 871 29.03 -11.51 -23.52
C LEU A 871 28.16 -11.19 -22.30
N LEU A 872 27.85 -9.91 -22.12
CA LEU A 872 26.80 -9.43 -21.26
C LEU A 872 25.71 -8.84 -22.18
N GLY A 873 24.61 -9.58 -22.38
CA GLY A 873 23.61 -9.24 -23.40
C GLY A 873 22.23 -9.06 -22.81
N TRP A 874 21.47 -8.11 -23.38
CA TRP A 874 20.06 -7.91 -23.06
C TRP A 874 19.18 -8.22 -24.28
N TRP A 875 18.16 -9.06 -24.05
CA TRP A 875 17.08 -9.39 -24.98
C TRP A 875 15.75 -8.95 -24.38
N ARG A 876 14.93 -8.22 -25.13
CA ARG A 876 13.61 -7.76 -24.67
C ARG A 876 12.60 -8.88 -24.48
N THR A 877 12.78 -9.99 -25.20
CA THR A 877 11.88 -11.15 -25.16
C THR A 877 12.67 -12.46 -25.21
N VAL A 878 12.06 -13.55 -24.78
CA VAL A 878 12.68 -14.89 -24.70
C VAL A 878 12.95 -15.51 -26.09
N PRO A 879 12.04 -15.47 -27.09
CA PRO A 879 12.21 -16.20 -28.34
C PRO A 879 13.50 -15.89 -29.11
N PRO A 880 13.99 -14.63 -29.23
CA PRO A 880 15.26 -14.36 -29.88
C PRO A 880 16.46 -15.00 -29.18
N PHE A 881 16.47 -15.03 -27.87
CA PHE A 881 17.51 -15.72 -27.11
C PHE A 881 17.42 -17.25 -27.31
N THR A 882 16.22 -17.84 -27.31
CA THR A 882 15.99 -19.26 -27.58
C THR A 882 16.47 -19.63 -28.99
N ALA A 883 16.39 -18.74 -29.97
CA ALA A 883 16.92 -18.98 -31.32
C ALA A 883 18.46 -18.99 -31.34
N VAL A 884 19.12 -18.26 -30.45
CA VAL A 884 20.57 -18.29 -30.24
C VAL A 884 20.97 -19.57 -29.46
N ALA A 885 20.27 -19.85 -28.37
CA ALA A 885 20.43 -21.09 -27.58
C ALA A 885 19.51 -22.16 -28.19
N ARG A 886 20.00 -23.05 -29.03
CA ARG A 886 19.19 -24.14 -29.60
C ARG A 886 18.75 -25.11 -28.52
N ALA A 887 17.64 -25.81 -28.76
CA ALA A 887 17.09 -26.81 -27.83
C ALA A 887 18.05 -28.00 -27.49
N GLU A 888 19.13 -28.14 -28.25
CA GLU A 888 20.14 -29.17 -28.10
C GLU A 888 21.35 -28.72 -27.24
N ASP A 889 21.43 -27.41 -26.94
CA ASP A 889 22.52 -26.82 -26.13
C ASP A 889 22.13 -26.81 -24.64
N ASP A 890 23.05 -27.29 -23.80
CA ASP A 890 22.93 -27.09 -22.35
C ASP A 890 23.08 -25.58 -22.01
N LEU A 891 22.01 -24.95 -21.62
CA LEU A 891 21.97 -23.48 -21.35
C LEU A 891 23.01 -23.02 -20.35
N ASP A 892 23.28 -23.83 -19.34
CA ASP A 892 24.31 -23.60 -18.32
C ASP A 892 25.74 -23.54 -18.90
N LYS A 893 25.96 -24.09 -20.07
CA LYS A 893 27.21 -23.98 -20.81
C LYS A 893 27.29 -22.77 -21.73
N LEU A 894 26.19 -22.05 -21.92
CA LEU A 894 26.14 -20.85 -22.76
C LEU A 894 26.20 -19.58 -21.93
N ALA A 895 25.28 -19.43 -20.97
CA ALA A 895 25.18 -18.21 -20.14
C ALA A 895 24.39 -18.45 -18.85
N ALA A 896 24.70 -17.69 -17.83
CA ALA A 896 23.79 -17.43 -16.73
C ALA A 896 22.63 -16.58 -17.23
N VAL A 897 21.41 -16.97 -16.92
CA VAL A 897 20.18 -16.32 -17.41
C VAL A 897 19.49 -15.57 -16.28
N VAL A 898 19.22 -14.28 -16.49
CA VAL A 898 18.45 -13.44 -15.57
C VAL A 898 17.16 -13.01 -16.23
N ALA A 899 16.04 -13.31 -15.63
CA ALA A 899 14.73 -12.87 -16.09
C ALA A 899 14.21 -11.68 -15.27
N VAL A 900 13.82 -10.62 -15.96
CA VAL A 900 13.20 -9.41 -15.39
C VAL A 900 11.89 -9.20 -16.14
N ASP A 901 10.77 -9.18 -15.42
CA ASP A 901 9.43 -9.00 -15.99
C ASP A 901 9.08 -9.98 -17.14
N VAL A 902 9.56 -11.21 -17.05
CA VAL A 902 9.26 -12.30 -18.00
C VAL A 902 8.43 -13.37 -17.31
N PRO A 903 7.21 -13.69 -17.78
CA PRO A 903 6.39 -14.76 -17.19
C PRO A 903 7.07 -16.13 -17.25
N GLY A 904 6.93 -16.93 -16.18
CA GLY A 904 7.49 -18.28 -16.08
C GLY A 904 7.06 -19.22 -17.22
N ALA A 905 5.86 -19.03 -17.76
CA ALA A 905 5.39 -19.80 -18.92
C ALA A 905 6.23 -19.58 -20.18
N GLN A 906 6.80 -18.38 -20.39
CA GLN A 906 7.71 -18.10 -21.48
C GLN A 906 9.10 -18.71 -21.23
N LEU A 907 9.55 -18.70 -19.98
CA LEU A 907 10.81 -19.32 -19.57
C LEU A 907 10.75 -20.85 -19.64
N ALA A 908 9.58 -21.45 -19.43
CA ALA A 908 9.39 -22.89 -19.55
C ALA A 908 9.75 -23.42 -20.95
N ALA A 909 9.51 -22.62 -22.00
CA ALA A 909 9.90 -22.95 -23.36
C ALA A 909 11.44 -22.92 -23.57
N LEU A 910 12.15 -22.09 -22.80
CA LEU A 910 13.62 -21.99 -22.84
C LEU A 910 14.28 -23.12 -22.04
N PHE A 911 13.77 -23.42 -20.85
CA PHE A 911 14.38 -24.42 -19.96
C PHE A 911 13.89 -25.85 -20.19
N GLY A 912 12.83 -26.06 -20.99
CA GLY A 912 12.25 -27.38 -21.22
C GLY A 912 11.46 -27.98 -20.05
N HIS A 913 11.29 -27.24 -18.96
CA HIS A 913 10.52 -27.64 -17.78
C HIS A 913 9.69 -26.47 -17.25
N PRO A 914 8.60 -26.72 -16.48
CA PRO A 914 7.79 -25.66 -15.90
C PRO A 914 8.59 -24.78 -14.94
N VAL A 915 8.60 -23.45 -15.17
CA VAL A 915 9.26 -22.48 -14.32
C VAL A 915 8.20 -21.77 -13.45
N GLN A 916 8.33 -21.94 -12.16
CA GLN A 916 7.44 -21.34 -11.15
C GLN A 916 7.95 -19.93 -10.79
N TRP A 917 7.72 -19.01 -11.68
CA TRP A 917 8.10 -17.62 -11.52
C TRP A 917 6.98 -16.71 -12.03
N ARG A 918 6.61 -15.73 -11.23
CA ARG A 918 5.75 -14.62 -11.64
C ARG A 918 6.52 -13.32 -11.52
N PRO A 919 6.60 -12.55 -12.59
CA PRO A 919 7.30 -11.27 -12.55
C PRO A 919 6.64 -10.31 -11.57
N ARG A 920 7.47 -9.57 -10.87
CA ARG A 920 7.05 -8.53 -9.91
C ARG A 920 7.99 -7.32 -10.07
N PRO A 921 7.49 -6.10 -9.94
CA PRO A 921 8.33 -4.90 -10.00
C PRO A 921 9.49 -4.98 -8.99
N GLY A 922 10.70 -4.63 -9.44
CA GLY A 922 11.88 -4.65 -8.58
C GLY A 922 12.39 -6.03 -8.20
N ARG A 923 12.01 -7.09 -8.94
CA ARG A 923 12.49 -8.47 -8.73
C ARG A 923 13.03 -9.04 -10.02
N ALA A 924 14.08 -9.85 -9.88
CA ALA A 924 14.63 -10.65 -10.96
C ALA A 924 14.90 -12.07 -10.48
N MET A 925 14.99 -13.02 -11.41
CA MET A 925 15.31 -14.41 -11.12
C MET A 925 16.54 -14.81 -11.92
N LEU A 926 17.56 -15.34 -11.23
CA LEU A 926 18.80 -15.83 -11.83
C LEU A 926 18.80 -17.37 -11.89
N TRP A 927 19.17 -17.94 -13.03
CA TRP A 927 19.57 -19.33 -13.20
C TRP A 927 21.03 -19.35 -13.64
N ASP A 928 21.92 -19.90 -12.79
CA ASP A 928 23.35 -20.06 -13.05
C ASP A 928 23.75 -21.50 -12.69
N GLY A 929 23.90 -22.34 -13.71
CA GLY A 929 24.23 -23.74 -13.54
C GLY A 929 23.04 -24.70 -13.75
N PRO A 930 23.27 -26.03 -13.50
CA PRO A 930 22.32 -27.10 -13.79
C PRO A 930 21.13 -27.18 -12.83
N ASP A 931 21.13 -26.37 -11.76
CA ASP A 931 20.03 -26.39 -10.82
C ASP A 931 18.77 -25.76 -11.44
N GLU A 932 17.67 -26.53 -11.47
CA GLU A 932 16.37 -26.06 -11.95
C GLU A 932 15.77 -24.93 -11.08
N ARG A 933 16.36 -24.68 -9.91
CA ARG A 933 15.91 -23.65 -8.96
C ARG A 933 16.61 -22.34 -9.24
N GLY A 934 15.83 -21.38 -9.71
CA GLY A 934 16.31 -19.99 -9.83
C GLY A 934 16.52 -19.33 -8.46
N VAL A 935 17.42 -18.36 -8.41
CA VAL A 935 17.64 -17.50 -7.24
C VAL A 935 16.88 -16.19 -7.43
N LEU A 936 15.90 -15.95 -6.57
CA LEU A 936 15.17 -14.67 -6.53
C LEU A 936 16.07 -13.58 -5.94
N LEU A 937 16.13 -12.43 -6.60
CA LEU A 937 16.94 -11.31 -6.16
C LEU A 937 16.22 -9.95 -6.31
N VAL A 938 16.66 -8.99 -5.50
CA VAL A 938 16.37 -7.58 -5.66
C VAL A 938 17.54 -6.96 -6.43
N PRO A 939 17.36 -6.50 -7.68
CA PRO A 939 18.42 -5.89 -8.47
C PRO A 939 18.99 -4.64 -7.77
N PHE A 940 20.27 -4.36 -7.99
CA PHE A 940 20.84 -3.08 -7.55
C PHE A 940 20.16 -1.91 -8.25
N ALA A 941 20.02 -0.80 -7.52
CA ALA A 941 19.49 0.44 -8.06
C ALA A 941 20.29 0.90 -9.29
N GLY A 942 19.58 1.43 -10.29
CA GLY A 942 20.23 2.04 -11.43
C GLY A 942 20.98 3.33 -11.06
N PRO A 943 21.91 3.82 -11.90
CA PRO A 943 22.73 4.98 -11.59
C PRO A 943 21.94 6.29 -11.36
N VAL A 944 20.73 6.39 -11.87
CA VAL A 944 19.83 7.52 -11.64
C VAL A 944 19.20 7.43 -10.24
N ASP A 945 18.89 6.22 -9.78
CA ASP A 945 18.28 5.97 -8.47
C ASP A 945 19.31 6.06 -7.33
N ASP A 946 20.60 5.80 -7.63
CA ASP A 946 21.71 5.92 -6.67
C ASP A 946 22.05 7.39 -6.29
N ALA A 947 21.55 8.35 -7.05
CA ALA A 947 21.76 9.79 -6.84
C ALA A 947 20.63 10.47 -6.02
N GLY A 948 19.60 9.74 -5.60
CA GLY A 948 18.46 10.24 -4.82
C GLY A 948 18.81 10.61 -3.38
N PRO A 949 17.96 11.41 -2.69
CA PRO A 949 18.22 11.94 -1.34
C PRO A 949 18.31 10.89 -0.22
N HIS A 950 18.20 9.60 -0.53
CA HIS A 950 18.33 8.49 0.41
C HIS A 950 19.72 7.81 0.42
N ALA A 951 20.68 8.30 -0.35
CA ALA A 951 22.05 7.80 -0.39
C ALA A 951 22.97 8.59 0.56
N GLY A 952 22.59 8.71 1.84
CA GLY A 952 23.53 9.13 2.89
C GLY A 952 24.54 8.01 3.15
N PRO A 953 25.83 8.31 3.31
CA PRO A 953 26.83 7.28 3.55
C PRO A 953 26.58 6.65 4.94
N MET A 954 26.22 5.37 4.95
CA MET A 954 26.42 4.56 6.15
C MET A 954 27.92 4.43 6.37
N THR A 955 28.49 5.33 7.17
CA THR A 955 29.87 5.22 7.60
C THR A 955 30.00 4.00 8.49
N ASP A 956 30.67 3.00 7.94
CA ASP A 956 31.16 1.83 8.66
C ASP A 956 32.26 2.28 9.63
N SER A 957 31.92 2.47 10.90
CA SER A 957 32.92 2.69 11.95
C SER A 957 33.34 1.35 12.58
N GLY A 958 33.95 0.50 11.77
CA GLY A 958 34.69 -0.66 12.19
C GLY A 958 36.15 -0.31 12.41
N ALA A 959 36.47 0.50 13.42
CA ALA A 959 37.85 0.67 13.87
C ALA A 959 38.31 -0.61 14.58
N ARG A 960 39.21 -1.35 13.96
CA ARG A 960 40.03 -2.35 14.63
C ARG A 960 40.92 -1.67 15.70
N PRO A 961 41.11 -2.27 16.90
CA PRO A 961 42.16 -1.83 17.78
C PRO A 961 43.51 -2.22 17.18
N GLU A 962 44.35 -1.22 16.90
CA GLU A 962 45.77 -1.43 16.62
C GLU A 962 46.45 -1.96 17.88
N ALA A 963 47.16 -3.05 17.71
CA ALA A 963 48.08 -3.59 18.71
C ALA A 963 49.23 -2.59 18.94
N GLY A 964 49.27 -1.98 20.10
CA GLY A 964 50.38 -1.17 20.54
C GLY A 964 51.64 -1.99 20.77
N ALA A 965 52.68 -1.68 20.02
CA ALA A 965 54.05 -2.07 20.34
C ALA A 965 54.57 -1.09 21.39
N GLY A 966 55.03 -1.63 22.49
CA GLY A 966 55.66 -0.87 23.56
C GLY A 966 57.02 -0.33 23.16
N THR A 967 57.35 0.81 23.67
CA THR A 967 58.72 1.24 23.99
C THR A 967 58.72 2.02 25.30
N THR A 968 59.73 1.67 26.02
CA THR A 968 60.16 1.99 27.37
C THR A 968 60.68 3.41 27.56
N ALA A 969 60.53 3.89 28.81
CA ALA A 969 61.42 4.78 29.62
C ALA A 969 61.48 6.28 29.17
N ASP A 970 61.37 7.23 30.02
CA ASP A 970 62.27 7.56 31.11
C ASP A 970 61.81 8.86 31.82
N ASP A 971 62.02 8.91 33.11
CA ASP A 971 62.22 9.99 34.06
C ASP A 971 61.76 11.43 33.87
N GLY A 972 61.27 11.99 34.99
CA GLY A 972 61.50 13.37 35.34
C GLY A 972 60.45 14.16 36.08
N GLU A 973 60.44 14.03 37.39
CA GLU A 973 60.30 15.03 38.44
C GLU A 973 59.61 16.39 38.20
N ASP A 974 58.83 16.71 39.25
CA ASP A 974 58.58 18.07 39.83
C ASP A 974 57.35 18.89 39.31
N GLY A 975 56.50 19.17 40.33
CA GLY A 975 55.64 20.34 40.39
C GLY A 975 54.22 20.06 40.79
#